data_24c3f220d34a4d4d211ef3041914fb5a
#
_entry.id   24c3f220d34a4d4d211ef3041914fb5a
#
_cell.length_a   1.000
_cell.length_b   1.000
_cell.length_c   1.000
_cell.angle_alpha   90.00
_cell.angle_beta   90.00
_cell.angle_gamma   90.00
#
_symmetry.space_group_name_H-M   'P 1'
#
loop_
_entity.id
_entity.type
_entity.pdbx_description
1 polymer ?
#
loop_
_entity_poly.entity_id
_entity_poly.type
_entity_poly.pdbx_seq_one_letter_code
_entity_poly.pdbx_strand_id
1 'polypeptide(L)'
;MKNATLLLLLVMAFMDVHGQIPEPPKSMISPTASSLGLYGEIPVSHFTGIPSIQIPLYDLQVENFKLPLSLSYHAAGVRPDQHPGWVGLGWSLNVGGVISRVVNDMPDDYNNAAYSYGQNAGYYYNYAVLNKSDWNQRAYLRQVAQNLSRMIKDTEPDIFSFNFSGYTGKFILTHERKWEVQCDRPIKVEFNNKYLAVPFKKEGTEAQTYGYYPSFEGFTLTTEDGVQYVFGGNTNAIEYSLDFFLQYRDEWKATSWYLTKIIYTDGQQVIFSYDRGDFVNQMYLAVHHDLGSYTEASGGIFNPQPECSSWNVSSIEASYQGKLIAPVYLRNIVTSDINISFVREETRELRYDQRIYNYQRTLWSGSSVGYPFLGFLLTNIYEDNYPQCLEKLKWYKLSDIQIRNSNGDLMRGFHLLYNDISSQRLMLKSIIELGYGLKGRTYSFEYNKPEMLPPYLSNMVDHWGYYNAKSAPLNYANYYSYREANPASLQYGILEKIKYPTGGYTKFVFEPHDYRKQLSFNRWESCEELASNKIAGGLRIKKVINSSTGKVANDVISREYFYSTDYLLNKENAKKSSGILGGQIKYSFSDYVVSAFNDRDVKRKMSMFSSQSVLPCCENSMGNHVGYTEVIEKRGDNTFVRYLYTNFDNGHMDESADAVIQVSRTPYEPYTSKDIERGHLILQEDYTAGGILKKRKSVDYERSSNNFIRAMKAGYKNICPGTAVSYDEGTTYRIYMYNYRMVKETESLYDNSTNPVTASVQYVYDNNGLLKEITKDVNNGKKRVNYKRVDNYSTDVCKDMVDKHILSPVVEESESFVANGTTQLLKRSCYNYIPLKKVTDRLFAIESIKQGIASSPLKEKYICHSFDTKGNAVYITRGEMNIVYLWGYNYRYIVAEIKNATLADVEGIIGTIDEFSRAKEPDYGKLSLLRKMLDSAQVTSFTYQPFIGITSITNSQGQSVYYQYDPLLSLIHI
;
A
#
# COMPACT_ATOMS: atom_id res chain seq x y z
N MET A 1 -32.36 7.39 -20.32
CA MET A 1 -32.68 6.58 -19.14
C MET A 1 -31.52 5.67 -18.67
N LYS A 2 -30.68 5.13 -19.55
CA LYS A 2 -29.51 4.27 -19.13
C LYS A 2 -28.36 5.03 -18.46
N ASN A 3 -28.23 6.33 -18.65
CA ASN A 3 -27.14 7.12 -18.06
C ASN A 3 -27.44 7.65 -16.65
N ALA A 4 -28.71 7.60 -16.22
CA ALA A 4 -29.07 7.96 -14.83
C ALA A 4 -28.72 6.86 -13.83
N THR A 5 -28.65 5.61 -14.28
CA THR A 5 -28.35 4.45 -13.42
C THR A 5 -26.85 4.34 -13.08
N LEU A 6 -25.95 4.74 -13.99
CA LEU A 6 -24.51 4.72 -13.74
C LEU A 6 -24.09 5.87 -12.79
N LEU A 7 -24.77 7.01 -12.88
CA LEU A 7 -24.55 8.14 -11.98
C LEU A 7 -25.08 7.87 -10.56
N LEU A 8 -26.13 7.04 -10.45
CA LEU A 8 -26.67 6.60 -9.16
C LEU A 8 -25.75 5.60 -8.46
N LEU A 9 -25.02 4.79 -9.22
CA LEU A 9 -24.03 3.84 -8.66
C LEU A 9 -22.75 4.52 -8.14
N LEU A 10 -22.32 5.62 -8.77
CA LEU A 10 -21.18 6.40 -8.28
C LEU A 10 -21.52 7.20 -7.01
N VAL A 11 -22.77 7.66 -6.88
CA VAL A 11 -23.27 8.32 -5.67
C VAL A 11 -23.48 7.31 -4.52
N MET A 12 -23.77 6.04 -4.82
CA MET A 12 -23.91 5.00 -3.79
C MET A 12 -22.57 4.50 -3.22
N ALA A 13 -21.46 4.62 -3.96
CA ALA A 13 -20.14 4.23 -3.47
C ALA A 13 -19.55 5.14 -2.38
N PHE A 14 -20.16 6.31 -2.14
CA PHE A 14 -19.77 7.25 -1.09
C PHE A 14 -20.75 7.34 0.09
N MET A 15 -21.72 6.43 0.16
CA MET A 15 -22.79 6.51 1.17
C MET A 15 -22.63 5.57 2.37
N ASP A 16 -21.49 4.91 2.53
CA ASP A 16 -21.36 3.88 3.56
C ASP A 16 -20.68 4.36 4.84
N VAL A 17 -21.13 5.46 5.44
CA VAL A 17 -20.78 5.77 6.84
C VAL A 17 -21.98 6.38 7.58
N HIS A 18 -23.12 5.82 7.39
CA HIS A 18 -24.25 6.04 8.29
C HIS A 18 -24.30 4.83 9.23
N GLY A 19 -24.41 5.05 10.54
CA GLY A 19 -24.76 3.97 11.45
C GLY A 19 -25.91 3.18 10.83
N GLN A 20 -25.69 1.88 10.63
CA GLN A 20 -26.53 1.10 9.73
C GLN A 20 -27.95 1.03 10.26
N ILE A 21 -28.89 1.61 9.52
CA ILE A 21 -30.31 1.30 9.69
C ILE A 21 -30.46 -0.15 9.19
N PRO A 22 -30.97 -1.07 10.02
CA PRO A 22 -31.16 -2.44 9.58
C PRO A 22 -32.02 -2.47 8.32
N GLU A 23 -31.50 -3.06 7.26
CA GLU A 23 -32.27 -3.36 6.07
C GLU A 23 -32.43 -4.88 5.98
N PRO A 24 -33.64 -5.39 5.80
CA PRO A 24 -33.82 -6.80 5.52
C PRO A 24 -33.08 -7.17 4.23
N PRO A 25 -32.56 -8.40 4.13
CA PRO A 25 -31.80 -8.82 2.98
C PRO A 25 -32.63 -8.64 1.70
N LYS A 26 -32.05 -7.89 0.77
CA LYS A 26 -32.62 -7.68 -0.58
C LYS A 26 -32.42 -8.94 -1.42
N SER A 27 -33.31 -9.20 -2.38
CA SER A 27 -33.14 -10.32 -3.31
C SER A 27 -31.74 -10.30 -3.94
N MET A 28 -31.01 -11.41 -3.83
CA MET A 28 -29.67 -11.52 -4.38
C MET A 28 -29.69 -11.47 -5.91
N ILE A 29 -28.86 -10.62 -6.48
CA ILE A 29 -28.53 -10.67 -7.90
C ILE A 29 -27.69 -11.92 -8.13
N SER A 30 -27.97 -12.70 -9.17
CA SER A 30 -27.19 -13.89 -9.50
C SER A 30 -25.70 -13.59 -9.53
N PRO A 31 -24.87 -14.30 -8.75
CA PRO A 31 -23.41 -14.07 -8.72
C PRO A 31 -22.77 -14.25 -10.10
N THR A 32 -23.37 -15.07 -10.97
CA THR A 32 -22.89 -15.31 -12.33
C THR A 32 -22.98 -14.07 -13.21
N ALA A 33 -23.97 -13.22 -13.03
CA ALA A 33 -24.10 -11.97 -13.80
C ALA A 33 -23.18 -10.86 -13.25
N SER A 34 -22.92 -10.83 -11.95
CA SER A 34 -22.01 -9.86 -11.33
C SER A 34 -20.55 -10.28 -11.44
N SER A 35 -20.24 -11.58 -11.48
CA SER A 35 -18.89 -12.09 -11.62
C SER A 35 -18.39 -12.11 -13.06
N LEU A 36 -19.25 -12.12 -14.06
CA LEU A 36 -18.87 -12.01 -15.48
C LEU A 36 -18.12 -10.70 -15.81
N GLY A 37 -18.38 -9.61 -15.09
CA GLY A 37 -17.64 -8.36 -15.20
C GLY A 37 -16.30 -8.35 -14.44
N LEU A 38 -16.16 -9.13 -13.37
CA LEU A 38 -14.98 -9.15 -12.52
C LEU A 38 -13.76 -9.86 -13.13
N TYR A 39 -13.97 -10.85 -13.97
CA TYR A 39 -12.89 -11.62 -14.62
C TYR A 39 -12.42 -11.03 -15.96
N GLY A 40 -13.01 -9.95 -16.44
CA GLY A 40 -12.70 -9.35 -17.74
C GLY A 40 -11.93 -8.03 -17.70
N GLU A 41 -11.92 -7.33 -16.58
CA GLU A 41 -11.31 -6.01 -16.50
C GLU A 41 -10.17 -5.98 -15.49
N ILE A 42 -8.95 -6.18 -16.00
CA ILE A 42 -7.72 -5.92 -15.20
C ILE A 42 -7.42 -4.43 -15.32
N PRO A 43 -7.48 -3.66 -14.23
CA PRO A 43 -7.12 -2.25 -14.24
C PRO A 43 -5.64 -2.08 -14.59
N VAL A 44 -5.31 -1.04 -15.32
CA VAL A 44 -3.94 -0.66 -15.64
C VAL A 44 -3.67 0.72 -15.05
N SER A 45 -2.58 0.86 -14.31
CA SER A 45 -2.04 2.18 -13.99
C SER A 45 -1.45 2.78 -15.26
N HIS A 46 -2.20 3.65 -15.93
CA HIS A 46 -1.73 4.28 -17.17
C HIS A 46 -0.45 5.08 -16.95
N PHE A 47 -0.33 5.77 -15.80
CA PHE A 47 0.85 6.57 -15.47
C PHE A 47 2.14 5.75 -15.36
N THR A 48 2.06 4.51 -14.83
CA THR A 48 3.23 3.61 -14.70
C THR A 48 3.26 2.50 -15.75
N GLY A 49 2.16 2.26 -16.45
CA GLY A 49 2.01 1.15 -17.39
C GLY A 49 1.88 -0.22 -16.74
N ILE A 50 1.68 -0.31 -15.42
CA ILE A 50 1.65 -1.58 -14.70
C ILE A 50 0.20 -2.05 -14.52
N PRO A 51 -0.16 -3.28 -14.96
CA PRO A 51 -1.48 -3.85 -14.71
C PRO A 51 -1.64 -4.28 -13.25
N SER A 52 -2.81 -4.02 -12.66
CA SER A 52 -3.19 -4.46 -11.32
C SER A 52 -3.78 -5.86 -11.39
N ILE A 53 -2.92 -6.88 -11.27
CA ILE A 53 -3.32 -8.29 -11.36
C ILE A 53 -3.64 -8.81 -9.97
N GLN A 54 -4.90 -9.19 -9.74
CA GLN A 54 -5.38 -9.73 -8.47
C GLN A 54 -6.20 -11.01 -8.69
N ILE A 55 -6.02 -11.99 -7.82
CA ILE A 55 -6.81 -13.22 -7.74
C ILE A 55 -7.55 -13.18 -6.40
N PRO A 56 -8.85 -12.88 -6.39
CA PRO A 56 -9.64 -12.94 -5.17
C PRO A 56 -9.77 -14.40 -4.73
N LEU A 57 -9.56 -14.66 -3.45
CA LEU A 57 -9.68 -15.98 -2.86
C LEU A 57 -10.92 -16.08 -1.98
N TYR A 58 -11.03 -15.22 -0.97
CA TYR A 58 -12.11 -15.27 0.00
C TYR A 58 -12.37 -13.90 0.62
N ASP A 59 -13.64 -13.58 0.88
CA ASP A 59 -14.05 -12.42 1.67
C ASP A 59 -14.47 -12.90 3.07
N LEU A 60 -13.62 -12.68 4.07
CA LEU A 60 -13.98 -12.94 5.45
C LEU A 60 -15.01 -11.91 5.91
N GLN A 61 -16.24 -12.37 6.11
CA GLN A 61 -17.30 -11.51 6.63
C GLN A 61 -17.26 -11.53 8.16
N VAL A 62 -17.14 -10.35 8.77
CA VAL A 62 -17.25 -10.15 10.21
C VAL A 62 -18.39 -9.16 10.43
N GLU A 63 -19.60 -9.68 10.61
CA GLU A 63 -20.85 -8.89 10.63
C GLU A 63 -20.96 -7.92 9.45
N ASN A 64 -20.80 -6.63 9.73
CA ASN A 64 -20.92 -5.57 8.74
C ASN A 64 -19.60 -5.28 8.01
N PHE A 65 -18.50 -5.91 8.41
CA PHE A 65 -17.17 -5.67 7.87
C PHE A 65 -16.73 -6.83 6.97
N LYS A 66 -15.99 -6.49 5.92
CA LYS A 66 -15.36 -7.45 5.03
C LYS A 66 -13.84 -7.32 5.09
N LEU A 67 -13.18 -8.45 5.27
CA LEU A 67 -11.73 -8.55 5.12
C LEU A 67 -11.42 -9.41 3.90
N PRO A 68 -11.01 -8.81 2.78
CA PRO A 68 -10.70 -9.55 1.56
C PRO A 68 -9.37 -10.29 1.69
N LEU A 69 -9.37 -11.54 1.21
CA LEU A 69 -8.20 -12.37 1.03
C LEU A 69 -7.93 -12.53 -0.46
N SER A 70 -6.79 -12.09 -0.95
CA SER A 70 -6.43 -12.16 -2.36
C SER A 70 -4.94 -12.35 -2.58
N LEU A 71 -4.56 -12.79 -3.77
CA LEU A 71 -3.18 -12.72 -4.24
C LEU A 71 -3.05 -11.58 -5.25
N SER A 72 -1.92 -10.86 -5.23
CA SER A 72 -1.57 -9.87 -6.24
C SER A 72 -0.25 -10.22 -6.90
N TYR A 73 -0.12 -9.87 -8.20
CA TYR A 73 1.10 -10.04 -8.96
C TYR A 73 1.63 -8.67 -9.42
N HIS A 74 2.92 -8.41 -9.13
CA HIS A 74 3.59 -7.21 -9.55
C HIS A 74 4.29 -7.41 -10.90
N ALA A 75 3.80 -6.75 -11.95
CA ALA A 75 4.16 -7.02 -13.33
C ALA A 75 5.19 -6.04 -13.93
N ALA A 76 6.00 -5.36 -13.12
CA ALA A 76 7.01 -4.39 -13.59
C ALA A 76 8.26 -5.04 -14.23
N GLY A 77 8.36 -6.36 -14.28
CA GLY A 77 9.53 -7.11 -14.75
C GLY A 77 10.25 -7.83 -13.60
N VAL A 78 11.22 -8.66 -13.93
CA VAL A 78 11.98 -9.47 -12.98
C VAL A 78 13.39 -8.90 -12.79
N ARG A 79 13.74 -8.60 -11.54
CA ARG A 79 15.11 -8.27 -11.14
C ARG A 79 15.80 -9.55 -10.68
N PRO A 80 16.93 -9.96 -11.30
CA PRO A 80 17.60 -11.22 -10.96
C PRO A 80 17.98 -11.40 -9.50
N ASP A 81 18.33 -10.31 -8.82
CA ASP A 81 18.73 -10.37 -7.41
C ASP A 81 17.55 -10.36 -6.44
N GLN A 82 16.32 -10.20 -6.93
CA GLN A 82 15.12 -10.27 -6.10
C GLN A 82 14.76 -11.73 -5.79
N HIS A 83 14.82 -12.10 -4.51
CA HIS A 83 14.37 -13.41 -4.06
C HIS A 83 12.83 -13.47 -4.04
N PRO A 84 12.20 -14.59 -4.45
CA PRO A 84 10.77 -14.80 -4.31
C PRO A 84 10.30 -14.67 -2.86
N GLY A 85 9.12 -14.11 -2.67
CA GLY A 85 8.40 -14.28 -1.41
C GLY A 85 7.77 -15.69 -1.30
N TRP A 86 7.12 -15.97 -0.19
CA TRP A 86 6.55 -17.31 0.07
C TRP A 86 5.35 -17.70 -0.82
N VAL A 87 4.85 -16.78 -1.66
CA VAL A 87 3.82 -17.05 -2.69
C VAL A 87 4.43 -17.22 -4.08
N GLY A 88 5.76 -17.05 -4.21
CA GLY A 88 6.48 -17.14 -5.48
C GLY A 88 6.85 -15.78 -6.07
N LEU A 89 7.65 -15.82 -7.12
CA LEU A 89 8.24 -14.61 -7.74
C LEU A 89 7.15 -13.65 -8.26
N GLY A 90 7.18 -12.42 -7.78
CA GLY A 90 6.24 -11.36 -8.14
C GLY A 90 4.86 -11.46 -7.47
N TRP A 91 4.56 -12.55 -6.75
CA TRP A 91 3.30 -12.74 -6.05
C TRP A 91 3.36 -12.33 -4.59
N SER A 92 2.26 -11.77 -4.10
CA SER A 92 2.05 -11.39 -2.70
C SER A 92 0.69 -11.83 -2.22
N LEU A 93 0.61 -12.24 -0.95
CA LEU A 93 -0.65 -12.51 -0.26
C LEU A 93 -1.15 -11.19 0.36
N ASN A 94 -2.34 -10.75 -0.07
CA ASN A 94 -2.98 -9.55 0.44
C ASN A 94 -4.04 -9.95 1.47
N VAL A 95 -3.67 -9.87 2.74
CA VAL A 95 -4.56 -10.07 3.87
C VAL A 95 -3.95 -9.44 5.12
N GLY A 96 -4.77 -8.87 5.97
CA GLY A 96 -4.29 -8.20 7.16
C GLY A 96 -3.69 -6.83 6.86
N GLY A 97 -2.43 -6.66 7.18
CA GLY A 97 -1.72 -5.41 6.95
C GLY A 97 -0.32 -5.41 7.54
N VAL A 98 0.46 -4.43 7.14
CA VAL A 98 1.84 -4.25 7.61
C VAL A 98 2.18 -2.77 7.69
N ILE A 99 2.97 -2.42 8.69
CA ILE A 99 3.74 -1.18 8.76
C ILE A 99 5.19 -1.54 8.45
N SER A 100 5.75 -0.99 7.38
CA SER A 100 7.17 -1.17 7.02
C SER A 100 7.94 0.11 7.23
N ARG A 101 9.18 -0.02 7.73
CA ARG A 101 10.06 1.10 8.04
C ARG A 101 11.18 1.22 7.02
N VAL A 102 11.34 2.41 6.47
CA VAL A 102 12.57 2.82 5.80
C VAL A 102 13.42 3.54 6.84
N VAL A 103 14.54 2.94 7.18
CA VAL A 103 15.51 3.53 8.11
C VAL A 103 16.35 4.54 7.34
N ASN A 104 16.33 5.79 7.81
CA ASN A 104 17.17 6.86 7.33
C ASN A 104 18.33 7.03 8.33
N ASP A 105 19.55 6.79 7.87
CA ASP A 105 20.77 6.77 8.68
C ASP A 105 20.71 5.73 9.82
N MET A 106 19.99 6.01 10.90
CA MET A 106 19.86 5.15 12.08
C MET A 106 18.40 4.95 12.45
N PRO A 107 18.00 3.78 13.00
CA PRO A 107 16.61 3.60 13.46
C PRO A 107 16.21 4.65 14.50
N ASP A 108 15.03 5.25 14.33
CA ASP A 108 14.48 6.25 15.27
C ASP A 108 14.53 5.79 16.74
N ASP A 109 14.31 4.50 16.97
CA ASP A 109 14.30 3.88 18.31
C ASP A 109 15.69 3.44 18.81
N TYR A 110 16.77 3.77 18.10
CA TYR A 110 18.10 3.32 18.47
C TYR A 110 18.54 3.88 19.83
N ASN A 111 18.74 2.98 20.76
CA ASN A 111 19.18 3.28 22.14
C ASN A 111 20.01 2.13 22.70
N ASN A 112 21.27 2.07 22.35
CA ASN A 112 22.18 1.06 22.87
C ASN A 112 23.04 1.61 24.00
N ALA A 113 22.70 1.28 25.24
CA ALA A 113 23.43 1.73 26.43
C ALA A 113 24.78 1.07 26.62
N ALA A 114 25.10 0.00 25.86
CA ALA A 114 26.41 -0.63 25.92
C ALA A 114 27.53 0.25 25.33
N TYR A 115 27.14 1.23 24.49
CA TYR A 115 28.04 2.21 23.92
C TYR A 115 27.76 3.58 24.51
N SER A 116 28.76 4.29 24.98
CA SER A 116 28.60 5.66 25.48
C SER A 116 28.06 6.63 24.42
N TYR A 117 28.32 6.36 23.14
CA TYR A 117 27.81 7.10 21.99
C TYR A 117 26.49 6.56 21.42
N GLY A 118 26.08 5.36 21.83
CA GLY A 118 24.82 4.73 21.37
C GLY A 118 23.61 5.02 22.24
N GLN A 119 23.81 5.62 23.41
CA GLN A 119 22.72 5.94 24.32
C GLN A 119 21.85 7.07 23.75
N ASN A 120 20.56 6.79 23.55
CA ASN A 120 19.59 7.75 23.01
C ASN A 120 20.06 8.36 21.67
N ALA A 121 20.64 7.57 20.78
CA ALA A 121 21.20 8.07 19.54
C ALA A 121 20.15 8.24 18.43
N GLY A 122 19.08 7.43 18.40
CA GLY A 122 18.04 7.50 17.40
C GLY A 122 17.22 8.81 17.41
N TYR A 123 16.59 9.12 16.29
CA TYR A 123 15.83 10.37 16.08
C TYR A 123 14.71 10.55 17.13
N TYR A 124 14.05 9.50 17.60
CA TYR A 124 13.03 9.56 18.64
C TYR A 124 13.51 10.28 19.91
N TYR A 125 14.81 10.26 20.19
CA TYR A 125 15.44 10.94 21.33
C TYR A 125 16.06 12.30 20.93
N ASN A 126 16.31 12.54 19.63
CA ASN A 126 17.01 13.72 19.13
C ASN A 126 16.13 14.67 18.29
N TYR A 127 14.83 14.45 18.22
CA TYR A 127 13.86 15.25 17.46
C TYR A 127 14.00 16.77 17.69
N ALA A 128 14.42 17.19 18.89
CA ALA A 128 14.56 18.60 19.26
C ALA A 128 15.64 19.34 18.44
N VAL A 129 16.57 18.64 17.81
CA VAL A 129 17.58 19.25 16.91
C VAL A 129 16.88 19.98 15.76
N LEU A 130 15.78 19.48 15.26
CA LEU A 130 15.01 20.09 14.17
C LEU A 130 13.98 21.13 14.65
N ASN A 131 13.78 21.26 15.97
CA ASN A 131 12.84 22.23 16.55
C ASN A 131 13.52 23.61 16.76
N LYS A 132 14.12 24.15 15.68
CA LYS A 132 14.79 25.45 15.68
C LYS A 132 14.30 26.27 14.50
N SER A 133 14.21 27.61 14.67
CA SER A 133 13.77 28.50 13.60
C SER A 133 14.76 28.59 12.44
N ASP A 134 16.03 28.36 12.70
CA ASP A 134 17.15 28.41 11.76
C ASP A 134 17.62 27.03 11.27
N TRP A 135 16.79 25.97 11.47
CA TRP A 135 17.09 24.58 11.13
C TRP A 135 17.55 24.40 9.66
N ASN A 136 17.05 25.23 8.75
CA ASN A 136 17.35 25.19 7.32
C ASN A 136 18.44 26.16 6.90
N GLN A 137 19.21 26.70 7.84
CA GLN A 137 20.35 27.55 7.54
C GLN A 137 21.65 26.74 7.54
N ARG A 138 22.53 27.06 6.58
CA ARG A 138 23.82 26.39 6.41
C ARG A 138 24.69 26.46 7.67
N ALA A 139 24.66 27.58 8.37
CA ALA A 139 25.41 27.76 9.61
C ALA A 139 24.96 26.79 10.72
N TYR A 140 23.66 26.62 10.89
CA TYR A 140 23.11 25.67 11.86
C TYR A 140 23.42 24.22 11.47
N LEU A 141 23.21 23.84 10.18
CA LEU A 141 23.56 22.53 9.67
C LEU A 141 25.05 22.19 9.93
N ARG A 142 25.98 23.14 9.70
CA ARG A 142 27.41 22.96 9.99
C ARG A 142 27.65 22.75 11.48
N GLN A 143 27.03 23.54 12.35
CA GLN A 143 27.14 23.37 13.80
C GLN A 143 26.66 21.97 14.25
N VAL A 144 25.55 21.48 13.69
CA VAL A 144 25.06 20.13 13.99
C VAL A 144 26.06 19.07 13.52
N ALA A 145 26.54 19.16 12.27
CA ALA A 145 27.52 18.22 11.73
C ALA A 145 28.81 18.14 12.57
N GLN A 146 29.32 19.27 13.02
CA GLN A 146 30.50 19.33 13.88
C GLN A 146 30.26 18.73 15.26
N ASN A 147 29.08 18.93 15.82
CA ASN A 147 28.71 18.32 17.10
C ASN A 147 28.53 16.81 16.98
N LEU A 148 28.02 16.32 15.84
CA LEU A 148 27.85 14.89 15.57
C LEU A 148 29.17 14.14 15.43
N SER A 149 30.30 14.85 15.13
CA SER A 149 31.63 14.24 15.07
C SER A 149 32.06 13.59 16.39
N ARG A 150 31.50 14.01 17.50
CA ARG A 150 31.83 13.54 18.87
C ARG A 150 30.76 12.69 19.50
N MET A 151 29.53 12.75 18.99
CA MET A 151 28.37 12.03 19.51
C MET A 151 27.51 11.59 18.34
N ILE A 152 27.35 10.30 18.13
CA ILE A 152 26.44 9.76 17.10
C ILE A 152 25.02 10.06 17.53
N LYS A 153 24.32 10.88 16.76
CA LYS A 153 22.91 11.23 16.96
C LYS A 153 22.22 11.31 15.62
N ASP A 154 21.10 10.66 15.54
CA ASP A 154 20.27 10.70 14.35
C ASP A 154 19.49 12.01 14.26
N THR A 155 19.45 12.60 13.07
CA THR A 155 18.76 13.86 12.76
C THR A 155 17.83 13.73 11.54
N GLU A 156 17.65 12.50 11.05
CA GLU A 156 16.83 12.19 9.88
C GLU A 156 15.73 11.19 10.26
N PRO A 157 14.43 11.59 10.30
CA PRO A 157 13.37 10.71 10.76
C PRO A 157 13.15 9.54 9.81
N ASP A 158 12.83 8.38 10.38
CA ASP A 158 12.41 7.20 9.63
C ASP A 158 11.04 7.40 8.99
N ILE A 159 10.80 6.70 7.89
CA ILE A 159 9.51 6.69 7.20
C ILE A 159 8.80 5.37 7.49
N PHE A 160 7.64 5.44 8.14
CA PHE A 160 6.78 4.29 8.40
C PHE A 160 5.64 4.27 7.39
N SER A 161 5.69 3.34 6.43
CA SER A 161 4.65 3.15 5.43
C SER A 161 3.68 2.07 5.87
N PHE A 162 2.37 2.29 5.69
CA PHE A 162 1.36 1.30 6.03
C PHE A 162 0.47 0.95 4.83
N ASN A 163 0.00 -0.30 4.84
CA ASN A 163 -1.01 -0.81 3.92
C ASN A 163 -1.90 -1.83 4.64
N PHE A 164 -3.17 -1.52 4.82
CA PHE A 164 -4.16 -2.40 5.47
C PHE A 164 -5.58 -2.00 5.07
N SER A 165 -6.46 -2.96 4.87
CA SER A 165 -7.91 -2.76 4.69
C SER A 165 -8.31 -1.62 3.72
N GLY A 166 -7.52 -1.40 2.67
CA GLY A 166 -7.73 -0.33 1.68
C GLY A 166 -7.20 1.04 2.10
N TYR A 167 -6.54 1.14 3.24
CA TYR A 167 -5.79 2.33 3.67
C TYR A 167 -4.33 2.18 3.28
N THR A 168 -3.79 3.16 2.59
CA THR A 168 -2.37 3.25 2.25
C THR A 168 -1.85 4.63 2.61
N GLY A 169 -0.65 4.70 3.14
CA GLY A 169 -0.06 5.97 3.53
C GLY A 169 1.25 5.80 4.27
N LYS A 170 1.70 6.88 4.88
CA LYS A 170 2.89 6.89 5.71
C LYS A 170 2.68 7.77 6.95
N PHE A 171 3.45 7.50 7.99
CA PHE A 171 3.56 8.40 9.12
C PHE A 171 5.03 8.57 9.53
N ILE A 172 5.35 9.71 10.10
CA ILE A 172 6.71 10.11 10.43
C ILE A 172 6.67 10.87 11.76
N LEU A 173 7.70 10.70 12.57
CA LEU A 173 7.85 11.44 13.82
C LEU A 173 8.24 12.90 13.54
N THR A 174 7.44 13.85 14.05
CA THR A 174 7.73 15.26 13.87
C THR A 174 8.82 15.74 14.83
N HIS A 175 9.41 16.91 14.54
CA HIS A 175 10.33 17.64 15.41
C HIS A 175 9.69 18.14 16.73
N GLU A 176 8.38 17.87 16.94
CA GLU A 176 7.66 18.08 18.20
C GLU A 176 7.37 16.78 18.94
N ARG A 177 7.91 15.66 18.47
CA ARG A 177 7.67 14.31 18.99
C ARG A 177 6.22 13.84 18.87
N LYS A 178 5.57 14.19 17.77
CA LYS A 178 4.22 13.74 17.40
C LYS A 178 4.29 12.92 16.11
N TRP A 179 3.41 11.95 15.96
CA TRP A 179 3.26 11.21 14.71
C TRP A 179 2.37 12.01 13.76
N GLU A 180 2.91 12.43 12.63
CA GLU A 180 2.16 13.05 11.53
C GLU A 180 1.86 12.00 10.48
N VAL A 181 0.61 11.99 9.98
CA VAL A 181 0.12 10.97 9.05
C VAL A 181 -0.21 11.59 7.71
N GLN A 182 0.24 10.96 6.64
CA GLN A 182 -0.16 11.25 5.28
C GLN A 182 -1.00 10.09 4.74
N CYS A 183 -2.30 10.31 4.62
CA CYS A 183 -3.30 9.38 4.08
C CYS A 183 -4.49 10.17 3.55
N ASP A 184 -5.17 9.66 2.53
CA ASP A 184 -6.35 10.32 1.95
C ASP A 184 -7.51 10.45 2.94
N ARG A 185 -7.58 9.54 3.91
CA ARG A 185 -8.55 9.52 5.00
C ARG A 185 -7.88 9.75 6.35
N PRO A 186 -8.54 10.36 7.33
CA PRO A 186 -7.95 10.61 8.64
C PRO A 186 -7.65 9.32 9.39
N ILE A 187 -6.41 9.20 9.85
CA ILE A 187 -5.94 8.10 10.68
C ILE A 187 -5.22 8.68 11.89
N LYS A 188 -5.53 8.17 13.08
CA LYS A 188 -4.80 8.45 14.31
C LYS A 188 -3.78 7.36 14.55
N VAL A 189 -2.50 7.72 14.70
CA VAL A 189 -1.43 6.81 15.09
C VAL A 189 -1.13 6.96 16.56
N GLU A 190 -1.14 5.85 17.29
CA GLU A 190 -0.81 5.80 18.70
C GLU A 190 0.35 4.84 18.93
N PHE A 191 1.38 5.33 19.63
CA PHE A 191 2.50 4.56 20.13
C PHE A 191 2.42 4.52 21.65
N ASN A 192 2.41 3.32 22.22
CA ASN A 192 2.24 3.13 23.67
C ASN A 192 3.52 3.36 24.49
N ASN A 193 4.58 3.81 23.86
CA ASN A 193 5.91 4.02 24.44
C ASN A 193 6.52 2.77 25.09
N LYS A 194 6.19 1.59 24.53
CA LYS A 194 6.75 0.31 24.96
C LYS A 194 7.73 -0.23 23.92
N TYR A 195 8.65 -1.03 24.41
CA TYR A 195 9.75 -1.58 23.63
C TYR A 195 9.87 -3.07 23.86
N LEU A 196 10.23 -3.81 22.83
CA LEU A 196 10.48 -5.25 22.89
C LEU A 196 11.97 -5.54 22.65
N ALA A 197 12.51 -6.41 23.48
CA ALA A 197 13.85 -6.96 23.25
C ALA A 197 13.83 -7.82 21.97
N VAL A 198 14.87 -7.68 21.16
CA VAL A 198 15.08 -8.54 20.00
C VAL A 198 15.20 -10.01 20.44
N PRO A 199 14.49 -10.96 19.80
CA PRO A 199 14.44 -12.36 20.28
C PRO A 199 15.72 -13.18 20.00
N PHE A 200 16.73 -12.57 19.37
CA PHE A 200 17.97 -13.25 19.00
C PHE A 200 19.10 -12.84 19.96
N LYS A 201 19.90 -13.81 20.37
CA LYS A 201 21.06 -13.55 21.23
C LYS A 201 22.33 -13.76 20.44
N LYS A 202 23.29 -12.86 20.60
CA LYS A 202 24.68 -13.15 20.23
C LYS A 202 25.26 -14.07 21.30
N GLU A 203 26.02 -15.08 20.92
CA GLU A 203 26.76 -15.92 21.85
C GLU A 203 28.20 -15.39 21.99
N GLY A 204 28.80 -15.57 23.15
CA GLY A 204 30.18 -15.21 23.41
C GLY A 204 30.38 -13.93 24.23
N THR A 205 31.66 -13.59 24.49
CA THR A 205 32.05 -12.48 25.38
C THR A 205 31.67 -11.12 24.84
N GLU A 206 31.57 -10.95 23.53
CA GLU A 206 31.14 -9.69 22.91
C GLU A 206 29.64 -9.46 23.03
N ALA A 207 28.82 -10.50 23.22
CA ALA A 207 27.38 -10.34 23.51
C ALA A 207 27.14 -9.50 24.77
N GLN A 208 28.11 -9.47 25.68
CA GLN A 208 28.06 -8.65 26.89
C GLN A 208 28.46 -7.21 26.60
N THR A 209 29.31 -6.98 25.58
CA THR A 209 29.84 -5.66 25.23
C THR A 209 28.94 -4.92 24.23
N TYR A 210 28.34 -5.65 23.29
CA TYR A 210 27.48 -5.09 22.25
C TYR A 210 26.03 -5.51 22.49
N GLY A 211 25.44 -5.04 23.60
CA GLY A 211 24.02 -5.35 23.91
C GLY A 211 23.08 -5.01 22.76
N TYR A 212 21.91 -5.63 22.76
CA TYR A 212 20.83 -5.25 21.84
C TYR A 212 20.03 -4.11 22.42
N TYR A 213 19.67 -3.14 21.59
CA TYR A 213 18.68 -2.16 21.99
C TYR A 213 17.26 -2.73 21.74
N PRO A 214 16.29 -2.42 22.60
CA PRO A 214 14.92 -2.78 22.36
C PRO A 214 14.29 -1.91 21.28
N SER A 215 13.53 -2.55 20.37
CA SER A 215 12.80 -1.85 19.31
C SER A 215 11.39 -1.45 19.74
N PHE A 216 10.75 -0.53 19.04
CA PHE A 216 9.33 -0.22 19.22
C PHE A 216 8.48 -1.49 19.27
N GLU A 217 7.61 -1.62 20.29
CA GLU A 217 6.70 -2.76 20.42
C GLU A 217 5.71 -2.83 19.25
N GLY A 218 5.16 -1.70 18.83
CA GLY A 218 4.18 -1.61 17.76
C GLY A 218 3.36 -0.33 17.81
N PHE A 219 2.32 -0.29 16.98
CA PHE A 219 1.48 0.88 16.79
C PHE A 219 0.01 0.48 16.73
N THR A 220 -0.87 1.37 17.20
CA THR A 220 -2.30 1.28 16.98
C THR A 220 -2.73 2.39 16.02
N LEU A 221 -3.33 2.01 14.90
CA LEU A 221 -3.91 2.93 13.92
C LEU A 221 -5.43 2.89 14.06
N THR A 222 -6.03 4.06 14.33
CA THR A 222 -7.49 4.19 14.43
C THR A 222 -8.01 4.94 13.22
N THR A 223 -8.94 4.34 12.49
CA THR A 223 -9.58 4.93 11.30
C THR A 223 -10.73 5.87 11.69
N GLU A 224 -11.20 6.67 10.75
CA GLU A 224 -12.21 7.72 10.96
C GLU A 224 -13.59 7.20 11.41
N ASP A 225 -13.83 5.90 11.27
CA ASP A 225 -15.01 5.19 11.75
C ASP A 225 -14.82 4.59 13.16
N GLY A 226 -13.63 4.76 13.75
CA GLY A 226 -13.30 4.30 15.08
C GLY A 226 -12.77 2.87 15.17
N VAL A 227 -12.58 2.18 14.07
CA VAL A 227 -11.98 0.83 14.04
C VAL A 227 -10.49 0.94 14.35
N GLN A 228 -9.99 0.05 15.21
CA GLN A 228 -8.60 0.04 15.64
C GLN A 228 -7.83 -1.13 15.03
N TYR A 229 -6.67 -0.83 14.47
CA TYR A 229 -5.75 -1.79 13.87
C TYR A 229 -4.45 -1.82 14.68
N VAL A 230 -4.16 -2.94 15.33
CA VAL A 230 -2.99 -3.11 16.20
C VAL A 230 -1.90 -3.84 15.43
N PHE A 231 -0.73 -3.21 15.30
CA PHE A 231 0.44 -3.76 14.62
C PHE A 231 1.56 -4.08 15.61
N GLY A 232 2.22 -5.24 15.46
CA GLY A 232 3.24 -5.69 16.38
C GLY A 232 2.66 -6.22 17.69
N GLY A 233 3.14 -5.72 18.82
CA GLY A 233 2.72 -6.14 20.16
C GLY A 233 3.41 -7.39 20.68
N ASN A 234 4.08 -8.14 19.81
CA ASN A 234 4.92 -9.27 20.16
C ASN A 234 6.01 -9.50 19.11
N THR A 235 7.10 -10.14 19.50
CA THR A 235 8.25 -10.35 18.61
C THR A 235 7.95 -11.22 17.40
N ASN A 236 6.98 -12.16 17.48
CA ASN A 236 6.61 -13.01 16.35
C ASN A 236 5.81 -12.27 15.26
N ALA A 237 5.35 -11.06 15.54
CA ALA A 237 4.70 -10.20 14.57
C ALA A 237 5.59 -9.04 14.08
N ILE A 238 6.91 -9.12 14.35
CA ILE A 238 7.88 -8.11 13.94
C ILE A 238 8.97 -8.79 13.12
N GLU A 239 9.22 -8.30 11.92
CA GLU A 239 10.36 -8.71 11.11
C GLU A 239 11.59 -7.90 11.49
N TYR A 240 12.72 -8.57 11.58
CA TYR A 240 14.01 -7.95 11.90
C TYR A 240 15.01 -8.22 10.79
N SER A 241 15.92 -7.29 10.58
CA SER A 241 17.04 -7.47 9.66
C SER A 241 18.33 -6.84 10.20
N LEU A 242 19.46 -7.33 9.68
CA LEU A 242 20.77 -6.73 9.86
C LEU A 242 21.61 -6.92 8.59
N ASP A 243 22.79 -6.26 8.51
CA ASP A 243 23.69 -6.44 7.38
C ASP A 243 24.29 -7.88 7.40
N PHE A 244 24.15 -8.58 6.27
CA PHE A 244 24.59 -9.96 6.15
C PHE A 244 26.12 -10.11 6.27
N PHE A 245 26.88 -9.19 5.72
CA PHE A 245 28.34 -9.26 5.68
C PHE A 245 29.01 -8.61 6.91
N LEU A 246 28.26 -7.77 7.61
CA LEU A 246 28.71 -7.08 8.83
C LEU A 246 28.00 -7.56 10.10
N GLN A 247 27.50 -8.80 10.12
CA GLN A 247 26.72 -9.38 11.23
C GLN A 247 27.37 -9.18 12.61
N TYR A 248 28.67 -9.05 12.67
CA TYR A 248 29.43 -8.86 13.90
C TYR A 248 29.43 -7.40 14.42
N ARG A 249 29.16 -6.44 13.53
CA ARG A 249 29.15 -5.00 13.86
C ARG A 249 27.75 -4.41 13.83
N ASP A 250 26.88 -4.94 12.95
CA ASP A 250 25.53 -4.45 12.82
C ASP A 250 24.61 -5.06 13.88
N GLU A 251 23.53 -4.38 14.16
CA GLU A 251 22.53 -4.79 15.14
C GLU A 251 21.21 -5.12 14.44
N TRP A 252 20.42 -6.00 15.04
CA TRP A 252 19.09 -6.31 14.56
C TRP A 252 18.17 -5.08 14.64
N LYS A 253 17.60 -4.71 13.52
CA LYS A 253 16.66 -3.58 13.37
C LYS A 253 15.28 -4.12 13.06
N ALA A 254 14.27 -3.68 13.79
CA ALA A 254 12.89 -3.95 13.43
C ALA A 254 12.55 -3.19 12.14
N THR A 255 12.09 -3.90 11.12
CA THR A 255 11.82 -3.35 9.78
C THR A 255 10.36 -3.40 9.40
N SER A 256 9.56 -4.29 10.01
CA SER A 256 8.14 -4.39 9.71
C SER A 256 7.36 -4.86 10.92
N TRP A 257 6.20 -4.26 11.17
CA TRP A 257 5.21 -4.66 12.18
C TRP A 257 3.96 -5.15 11.46
N TYR A 258 3.60 -6.39 11.65
CA TYR A 258 2.43 -7.00 11.03
C TYR A 258 1.19 -6.79 11.88
N LEU A 259 0.03 -6.72 11.22
CA LEU A 259 -1.28 -6.55 11.87
C LEU A 259 -1.59 -7.78 12.73
N THR A 260 -1.75 -7.58 14.04
CA THR A 260 -2.06 -8.66 15.00
C THR A 260 -3.52 -8.67 15.43
N LYS A 261 -4.20 -7.52 15.34
CA LYS A 261 -5.59 -7.43 15.77
C LYS A 261 -6.33 -6.30 15.06
N ILE A 262 -7.58 -6.56 14.68
CA ILE A 262 -8.57 -5.54 14.33
C ILE A 262 -9.61 -5.55 15.45
N ILE A 263 -9.95 -4.37 15.97
CA ILE A 263 -10.98 -4.19 17.01
C ILE A 263 -12.05 -3.27 16.42
N TYR A 264 -13.22 -3.81 16.16
CA TYR A 264 -14.37 -3.07 15.69
C TYR A 264 -15.06 -2.32 16.82
N THR A 265 -15.87 -1.32 16.47
CA THR A 265 -16.56 -0.47 17.48
C THR A 265 -17.57 -1.23 18.33
N ASP A 266 -18.14 -2.30 17.81
CA ASP A 266 -19.03 -3.23 18.52
C ASP A 266 -18.30 -4.21 19.47
N GLY A 267 -16.96 -4.16 19.52
CA GLY A 267 -16.12 -5.01 20.34
C GLY A 267 -15.71 -6.33 19.71
N GLN A 268 -16.18 -6.63 18.50
CA GLN A 268 -15.70 -7.80 17.78
C GLN A 268 -14.23 -7.64 17.40
N GLN A 269 -13.54 -8.77 17.29
CA GLN A 269 -12.11 -8.79 17.01
C GLN A 269 -11.77 -9.81 15.94
N VAL A 270 -10.81 -9.44 15.08
CA VAL A 270 -10.10 -10.37 14.22
C VAL A 270 -8.67 -10.45 14.73
N ILE A 271 -8.21 -11.66 15.03
CA ILE A 271 -6.88 -11.91 15.57
C ILE A 271 -6.00 -12.57 14.53
N PHE A 272 -4.81 -12.03 14.31
CA PHE A 272 -3.80 -12.55 13.41
C PHE A 272 -2.65 -13.13 14.23
N SER A 273 -2.26 -14.36 13.93
CA SER A 273 -1.14 -15.03 14.57
C SER A 273 -0.04 -15.33 13.55
N TYR A 274 1.18 -15.15 13.96
CA TYR A 274 2.35 -15.33 13.10
C TYR A 274 3.34 -16.32 13.73
N ASP A 275 4.05 -17.03 12.87
CA ASP A 275 5.18 -17.85 13.27
C ASP A 275 6.48 -17.23 12.74
N ARG A 276 7.52 -17.21 13.58
CA ARG A 276 8.87 -16.90 13.13
C ARG A 276 9.37 -17.99 12.21
N GLY A 277 9.91 -17.60 11.05
CA GLY A 277 10.61 -18.50 10.15
C GLY A 277 12.07 -18.70 10.52
N ASP A 278 12.73 -19.61 9.82
CA ASP A 278 14.18 -19.66 9.79
C ASP A 278 14.75 -18.40 9.10
N PHE A 279 16.05 -18.14 9.28
CA PHE A 279 16.67 -16.99 8.63
C PHE A 279 16.66 -17.12 7.11
N VAL A 280 16.45 -16.00 6.45
CA VAL A 280 16.62 -15.85 5.00
C VAL A 280 17.59 -14.69 4.73
N ASN A 281 18.09 -14.60 3.52
CA ASN A 281 18.91 -13.50 3.09
C ASN A 281 18.39 -12.90 1.79
N GLN A 282 18.61 -11.60 1.62
CA GLN A 282 18.41 -10.87 0.38
C GLN A 282 19.72 -10.17 0.05
N MET A 283 20.34 -10.54 -1.07
CA MET A 283 21.65 -10.03 -1.47
C MET A 283 21.58 -9.38 -2.83
N TYR A 284 22.52 -8.51 -3.11
CA TYR A 284 22.67 -7.85 -4.41
C TYR A 284 24.11 -7.45 -4.67
N LEU A 285 24.46 -7.31 -5.96
CA LEU A 285 25.74 -6.78 -6.37
C LEU A 285 25.83 -5.29 -6.10
N ALA A 286 26.91 -4.86 -5.49
CA ALA A 286 27.22 -3.45 -5.27
C ALA A 286 28.69 -3.18 -5.56
N VAL A 287 28.96 -1.98 -6.01
CA VAL A 287 30.34 -1.48 -6.22
C VAL A 287 30.40 -0.08 -5.64
N HIS A 288 31.40 0.15 -4.79
CA HIS A 288 31.70 1.47 -4.26
C HIS A 288 33.20 1.65 -4.18
N HIS A 289 33.72 2.63 -4.89
CA HIS A 289 35.13 2.98 -4.90
C HIS A 289 35.32 4.48 -4.78
N ASP A 290 36.17 4.89 -3.86
CA ASP A 290 36.69 6.25 -3.82
C ASP A 290 37.79 6.34 -4.85
N LEU A 291 37.62 7.17 -5.91
CA LEU A 291 38.55 7.27 -7.03
C LEU A 291 39.68 8.26 -6.81
N GLY A 292 39.65 9.04 -5.75
CA GLY A 292 40.68 9.98 -5.38
C GLY A 292 40.14 11.30 -4.83
N SER A 293 41.02 12.06 -4.17
CA SER A 293 40.74 13.42 -3.72
C SER A 293 41.98 14.30 -3.84
N TYR A 294 41.78 15.58 -4.13
CA TYR A 294 42.85 16.57 -4.07
C TYR A 294 42.31 17.88 -3.44
N THR A 295 43.22 18.66 -2.87
CA THR A 295 42.90 19.93 -2.23
C THR A 295 43.29 21.09 -3.15
N GLU A 296 42.34 21.99 -3.44
CA GLU A 296 42.67 23.28 -4.03
C GLU A 296 42.98 24.27 -2.93
N ALA A 297 44.26 24.64 -2.80
CA ALA A 297 44.69 25.70 -1.91
C ALA A 297 44.46 27.07 -2.56
N SER A 298 43.49 27.83 -2.05
CA SER A 298 43.42 29.25 -2.38
C SER A 298 44.32 30.06 -1.44
N GLY A 299 45.49 30.40 -1.92
CA GLY A 299 46.38 31.40 -1.27
C GLY A 299 47.31 30.88 -0.19
N GLY A 300 48.51 30.54 -0.56
CA GLY A 300 49.79 30.91 -0.04
C GLY A 300 50.28 30.40 1.33
N ILE A 301 49.62 29.57 2.12
CA ILE A 301 50.14 29.17 3.44
C ILE A 301 50.08 27.66 3.71
N PHE A 302 49.47 26.87 2.88
CA PHE A 302 49.44 25.43 3.06
C PHE A 302 50.16 24.68 1.96
N ASN A 303 51.16 23.97 2.35
CA ASN A 303 51.75 22.88 1.57
C ASN A 303 50.63 21.96 1.12
N PRO A 304 50.52 21.61 -0.18
CA PRO A 304 49.52 20.64 -0.61
C PRO A 304 49.73 19.36 0.19
N GLN A 305 48.78 19.02 1.03
CA GLN A 305 48.78 17.72 1.68
C GLN A 305 48.82 16.65 0.61
N PRO A 306 49.58 15.57 0.81
CA PRO A 306 49.72 14.51 -0.17
C PRO A 306 48.35 14.03 -0.61
N GLU A 307 48.17 13.95 -1.93
CA GLU A 307 47.04 13.32 -2.57
C GLU A 307 46.71 12.04 -1.85
N CYS A 308 45.45 11.87 -1.42
CA CYS A 308 44.98 10.53 -1.16
C CYS A 308 45.19 9.74 -2.44
N SER A 309 46.03 8.74 -2.39
CA SER A 309 46.52 8.01 -3.55
C SER A 309 45.38 7.78 -4.54
N SER A 310 45.54 8.29 -5.77
CA SER A 310 44.63 8.05 -6.87
C SER A 310 44.60 6.54 -7.09
N TRP A 311 43.46 5.94 -6.83
CA TRP A 311 43.23 4.54 -7.14
C TRP A 311 43.01 4.45 -8.65
N ASN A 312 44.05 4.18 -9.42
CA ASN A 312 43.89 3.79 -10.82
C ASN A 312 43.35 2.36 -10.86
N VAL A 313 42.05 2.19 -10.56
CA VAL A 313 41.41 0.89 -10.67
C VAL A 313 41.01 0.71 -12.13
N SER A 314 41.69 -0.15 -12.83
CA SER A 314 41.39 -0.48 -14.22
C SER A 314 40.21 -1.45 -14.34
N SER A 315 39.91 -2.20 -13.29
CA SER A 315 38.85 -3.20 -13.23
C SER A 315 37.83 -2.88 -12.17
N ILE A 316 36.57 -3.25 -12.39
CA ILE A 316 35.49 -3.19 -11.41
C ILE A 316 35.44 -4.55 -10.73
N GLU A 317 35.78 -4.57 -9.44
CA GLU A 317 35.58 -5.76 -8.63
C GLU A 317 34.15 -5.78 -8.09
N ALA A 318 33.47 -6.92 -8.26
CA ALA A 318 32.17 -7.14 -7.69
C ALA A 318 32.25 -7.24 -6.17
N SER A 319 31.53 -6.42 -5.47
CA SER A 319 31.25 -6.57 -4.05
C SER A 319 29.81 -6.98 -3.84
N TYR A 320 29.51 -7.61 -2.72
CA TYR A 320 28.16 -8.03 -2.39
C TYR A 320 27.68 -7.29 -1.16
N GLN A 321 26.44 -6.84 -1.21
CA GLN A 321 25.73 -6.30 -0.06
C GLN A 321 24.47 -7.10 0.14
N GLY A 322 23.92 -7.08 1.32
CA GLY A 322 22.70 -7.79 1.61
C GLY A 322 22.28 -7.75 3.06
N LYS A 323 21.08 -8.23 3.28
CA LYS A 323 20.48 -8.32 4.60
C LYS A 323 20.27 -9.78 4.99
N LEU A 324 20.61 -10.12 6.21
CA LEU A 324 20.09 -11.28 6.91
C LEU A 324 18.73 -10.86 7.50
N ILE A 325 17.71 -11.64 7.24
CA ILE A 325 16.33 -11.32 7.61
C ILE A 325 15.80 -12.45 8.49
N ALA A 326 15.14 -12.08 9.58
CA ALA A 326 14.36 -12.96 10.42
C ALA A 326 12.86 -12.78 10.09
N PRO A 327 12.33 -13.53 9.10
CA PRO A 327 10.99 -13.33 8.58
C PRO A 327 9.92 -13.82 9.53
N VAL A 328 8.71 -13.34 9.35
CA VAL A 328 7.51 -13.87 10.00
C VAL A 328 6.49 -14.29 8.93
N TYR A 329 5.75 -15.34 9.21
CA TYR A 329 4.74 -15.90 8.31
C TYR A 329 3.39 -15.91 8.99
N LEU A 330 2.36 -15.47 8.30
CA LEU A 330 0.99 -15.53 8.79
C LEU A 330 0.59 -17.00 8.97
N ARG A 331 0.14 -17.34 10.19
CA ARG A 331 -0.27 -18.70 10.56
C ARG A 331 -1.79 -18.84 10.58
N ASN A 332 -2.48 -17.95 11.31
CA ASN A 332 -3.93 -18.01 11.43
C ASN A 332 -4.55 -16.62 11.45
N ILE A 333 -5.79 -16.57 10.94
CA ILE A 333 -6.72 -15.46 11.18
C ILE A 333 -7.94 -16.06 11.87
N VAL A 334 -8.27 -15.54 13.07
CA VAL A 334 -9.31 -16.09 13.91
C VAL A 334 -10.33 -15.01 14.23
N THR A 335 -11.60 -15.35 14.04
CA THR A 335 -12.76 -14.61 14.55
C THR A 335 -13.53 -15.49 15.53
N SER A 336 -14.66 -15.02 16.07
CA SER A 336 -15.57 -15.85 16.89
C SER A 336 -16.01 -17.14 16.19
N ASP A 337 -16.03 -17.18 14.86
CA ASP A 337 -16.74 -18.18 14.07
C ASP A 337 -15.93 -18.86 12.98
N ILE A 338 -14.86 -18.22 12.55
CA ILE A 338 -14.04 -18.68 11.44
C ILE A 338 -12.58 -18.71 11.85
N ASN A 339 -11.92 -19.77 11.47
CA ASN A 339 -10.46 -19.90 11.54
C ASN A 339 -9.91 -20.13 10.13
N ILE A 340 -9.05 -19.22 9.67
CA ILE A 340 -8.30 -19.35 8.42
C ILE A 340 -6.89 -19.72 8.79
N SER A 341 -6.41 -20.87 8.34
CA SER A 341 -5.03 -21.33 8.56
C SER A 341 -4.21 -21.33 7.28
N PHE A 342 -2.96 -20.94 7.41
CA PHE A 342 -1.97 -20.86 6.34
C PHE A 342 -0.88 -21.89 6.60
N VAL A 343 -0.75 -22.84 5.70
CA VAL A 343 0.23 -23.92 5.78
C VAL A 343 1.42 -23.59 4.90
N ARG A 344 2.62 -23.76 5.43
CA ARG A 344 3.86 -23.51 4.68
C ARG A 344 4.72 -24.78 4.59
N GLU A 345 5.50 -24.86 3.53
CA GLU A 345 6.49 -25.92 3.28
C GLU A 345 7.83 -25.32 2.89
N GLU A 346 8.93 -25.98 3.24
CA GLU A 346 10.27 -25.59 2.80
C GLU A 346 10.39 -25.69 1.27
N THR A 347 11.06 -24.71 0.62
CA THR A 347 11.27 -24.72 -0.83
C THR A 347 12.52 -25.45 -1.25
N ARG A 348 12.53 -25.90 -2.51
CA ARG A 348 13.72 -26.49 -3.19
C ARG A 348 14.26 -25.57 -4.28
N GLU A 349 13.76 -24.34 -4.35
CA GLU A 349 14.13 -23.37 -5.35
C GLU A 349 15.62 -23.05 -5.40
N LEU A 350 16.00 -22.27 -6.44
CA LEU A 350 17.34 -21.75 -6.64
C LEU A 350 17.90 -21.08 -5.37
N ARG A 351 19.10 -21.44 -4.99
CA ARG A 351 19.85 -20.90 -3.85
C ARG A 351 21.02 -20.04 -4.32
N TYR A 352 21.57 -19.25 -3.41
CA TYR A 352 22.82 -18.54 -3.65
C TYR A 352 23.98 -19.54 -3.76
N ASP A 353 24.95 -19.24 -4.63
CA ASP A 353 26.04 -20.17 -4.92
C ASP A 353 27.29 -19.97 -4.01
N GLN A 354 28.26 -20.83 -4.17
CA GLN A 354 29.49 -20.88 -3.40
C GLN A 354 30.34 -19.59 -3.47
N ARG A 355 30.15 -18.71 -4.49
CA ARG A 355 30.92 -17.47 -4.63
C ARG A 355 30.74 -16.53 -3.46
N ILE A 356 29.54 -16.54 -2.85
CA ILE A 356 29.24 -15.71 -1.68
C ILE A 356 30.09 -16.11 -0.49
N TYR A 357 30.28 -17.39 -0.28
CA TYR A 357 31.13 -17.89 0.80
C TYR A 357 32.58 -17.46 0.65
N ASN A 358 33.08 -17.59 -0.58
CA ASN A 358 34.46 -17.21 -0.87
C ASN A 358 34.67 -15.70 -0.68
N TYR A 359 33.71 -14.88 -1.11
CA TYR A 359 33.74 -13.43 -0.89
C TYR A 359 33.74 -13.09 0.60
N GLN A 360 32.86 -13.66 1.36
CA GLN A 360 32.75 -13.43 2.79
C GLN A 360 34.00 -13.89 3.55
N ARG A 361 34.53 -15.06 3.19
CA ARG A 361 35.81 -15.56 3.73
C ARG A 361 36.97 -14.58 3.44
N THR A 362 37.02 -14.01 2.25
CA THR A 362 38.04 -13.03 1.87
C THR A 362 37.93 -11.73 2.67
N LEU A 363 36.73 -11.23 2.86
CA LEU A 363 36.51 -10.02 3.68
C LEU A 363 37.00 -10.20 5.11
N TRP A 364 36.91 -11.40 5.64
CA TRP A 364 37.22 -11.67 7.04
C TRP A 364 38.65 -12.13 7.28
N SER A 365 39.27 -12.79 6.33
CA SER A 365 40.65 -13.19 6.40
C SER A 365 41.63 -12.01 6.32
N GLY A 366 41.22 -10.89 5.72
CA GLY A 366 42.03 -9.67 5.60
C GLY A 366 42.02 -8.77 6.84
N SER A 367 41.19 -9.04 7.84
CA SER A 367 41.21 -8.28 9.10
C SER A 367 42.29 -8.87 10.00
N SER A 368 43.43 -8.16 10.14
CA SER A 368 44.52 -8.46 11.07
C SER A 368 44.12 -8.37 12.55
N VAL A 369 42.89 -8.20 12.86
CA VAL A 369 42.35 -8.12 14.21
C VAL A 369 41.71 -9.46 14.49
N GLY A 370 42.38 -10.30 15.26
CA GLY A 370 41.85 -11.58 15.73
C GLY A 370 40.66 -11.43 16.67
N TYR A 371 39.57 -11.01 16.13
CA TYR A 371 38.29 -11.09 16.84
C TYR A 371 37.78 -12.51 16.69
N PRO A 372 37.64 -13.26 17.78
CA PRO A 372 36.91 -14.50 17.74
C PRO A 372 35.45 -14.18 17.40
N PHE A 373 35.00 -14.61 16.26
CA PHE A 373 33.66 -14.46 15.88
C PHE A 373 32.76 -15.32 16.60
N LEU A 374 32.13 -14.71 17.30
CA LEU A 374 31.39 -15.07 18.40
C LEU A 374 29.94 -15.16 18.02
N GLY A 375 29.47 -16.42 18.12
CA GLY A 375 28.18 -16.73 18.57
C GLY A 375 27.02 -16.05 17.89
N PHE A 376 27.12 -15.81 16.62
CA PHE A 376 25.96 -15.44 15.86
C PHE A 376 25.19 -16.70 15.46
N LEU A 377 23.93 -16.58 15.09
CA LEU A 377 23.10 -17.69 14.66
C LEU A 377 23.61 -18.39 13.37
N LEU A 378 24.56 -17.75 12.68
CA LEU A 378 25.36 -18.31 11.60
C LEU A 378 26.82 -18.45 12.05
N THR A 379 27.05 -19.02 13.21
CA THR A 379 28.28 -18.97 13.98
C THR A 379 29.50 -19.51 13.29
N ASN A 380 29.49 -20.49 12.54
CA ASN A 380 30.68 -21.11 12.02
C ASN A 380 31.09 -20.62 10.63
N ILE A 381 30.76 -19.33 10.35
CA ILE A 381 31.11 -18.68 9.10
C ILE A 381 32.63 -18.65 8.85
N TYR A 382 33.46 -18.72 9.91
CA TYR A 382 34.92 -18.69 9.85
C TYR A 382 35.61 -20.02 9.93
N GLU A 383 34.85 -21.08 10.20
CA GLU A 383 35.41 -22.43 10.23
C GLU A 383 35.38 -23.06 8.83
N ASP A 384 36.11 -24.14 8.63
CA ASP A 384 36.06 -24.98 7.42
C ASP A 384 34.67 -25.53 7.12
N ASN A 385 33.74 -25.37 8.05
CA ASN A 385 32.32 -25.73 7.98
C ASN A 385 31.42 -24.62 7.41
N TYR A 386 31.96 -23.58 6.83
CA TYR A 386 31.24 -22.47 6.26
C TYR A 386 30.05 -22.82 5.36
N PRO A 387 30.11 -23.82 4.47
CA PRO A 387 28.94 -24.26 3.72
C PRO A 387 27.74 -24.66 4.58
N GLN A 388 27.98 -25.22 5.76
CA GLN A 388 26.92 -25.66 6.66
C GLN A 388 26.08 -24.51 7.23
N CYS A 389 26.63 -23.32 7.27
CA CYS A 389 25.90 -22.13 7.75
C CYS A 389 24.78 -21.71 6.81
N LEU A 390 24.88 -21.92 5.49
CA LEU A 390 23.81 -21.64 4.56
C LEU A 390 22.70 -22.70 4.59
N GLU A 391 22.94 -23.87 5.11
CA GLU A 391 21.91 -24.87 5.37
C GLU A 391 20.92 -24.37 6.43
N LYS A 392 21.32 -23.39 7.25
CA LYS A 392 20.46 -22.71 8.22
C LYS A 392 19.53 -21.66 7.57
N LEU A 393 19.79 -21.26 6.33
CA LEU A 393 18.93 -20.36 5.58
C LEU A 393 17.85 -21.17 4.88
N LYS A 394 16.60 -20.96 5.29
CA LYS A 394 15.47 -21.74 4.78
C LYS A 394 14.36 -20.82 4.29
N TRP A 395 13.99 -21.00 3.05
CA TRP A 395 12.84 -20.32 2.46
C TRP A 395 11.64 -21.24 2.46
N TYR A 396 10.46 -20.65 2.59
CA TYR A 396 9.19 -21.34 2.65
C TYR A 396 8.26 -20.88 1.55
N LYS A 397 7.37 -21.76 1.12
CA LYS A 397 6.24 -21.47 0.22
C LYS A 397 4.93 -21.72 0.96
N LEU A 398 3.90 -20.95 0.61
CA LEU A 398 2.54 -21.14 1.06
C LEU A 398 1.93 -22.32 0.30
N SER A 399 1.68 -23.46 0.95
CA SER A 399 1.11 -24.64 0.31
C SER A 399 -0.41 -24.63 0.33
N ASP A 400 -1.02 -24.25 1.47
CA ASP A 400 -2.46 -24.33 1.64
C ASP A 400 -3.02 -23.16 2.43
N ILE A 401 -4.23 -22.77 2.07
CA ILE A 401 -5.10 -21.88 2.85
C ILE A 401 -6.36 -22.67 3.15
N GLN A 402 -6.71 -22.82 4.43
CA GLN A 402 -7.89 -23.57 4.87
C GLN A 402 -8.79 -22.69 5.70
N ILE A 403 -10.04 -22.60 5.28
CA ILE A 403 -11.09 -21.79 5.94
C ILE A 403 -12.05 -22.76 6.61
N ARG A 404 -12.08 -22.72 7.94
CA ARG A 404 -12.89 -23.62 8.78
C ARG A 404 -13.87 -22.83 9.63
N ASN A 405 -15.04 -23.41 9.86
CA ASN A 405 -16.00 -22.88 10.82
C ASN A 405 -15.59 -23.17 12.28
N SER A 406 -16.35 -22.67 13.24
CA SER A 406 -16.12 -22.91 14.68
C SER A 406 -16.19 -24.39 15.09
N ASN A 407 -16.86 -25.25 14.31
CA ASN A 407 -16.91 -26.70 14.54
C ASN A 407 -15.68 -27.44 13.98
N GLY A 408 -14.80 -26.75 13.25
CA GLY A 408 -13.64 -27.33 12.60
C GLY A 408 -13.88 -27.85 11.17
N ASP A 409 -15.10 -27.73 10.65
CA ASP A 409 -15.43 -28.19 9.29
C ASP A 409 -14.76 -27.29 8.24
N LEU A 410 -14.18 -27.90 7.22
CA LEU A 410 -13.61 -27.19 6.09
C LEU A 410 -14.71 -26.60 5.22
N MET A 411 -14.82 -25.29 5.20
CA MET A 411 -15.78 -24.57 4.35
C MET A 411 -15.22 -24.34 2.95
N ARG A 412 -13.97 -23.90 2.86
CA ARG A 412 -13.26 -23.60 1.61
C ARG A 412 -11.75 -23.76 1.82
N GLY A 413 -11.05 -24.13 0.78
CA GLY A 413 -9.61 -24.25 0.81
C GLY A 413 -8.96 -23.86 -0.51
N PHE A 414 -7.68 -23.57 -0.48
CA PHE A 414 -6.87 -23.27 -1.65
C PHE A 414 -5.54 -24.01 -1.51
N HIS A 415 -5.25 -24.86 -2.49
CA HIS A 415 -3.97 -25.55 -2.60
C HIS A 415 -3.13 -24.89 -3.69
N LEU A 416 -1.93 -24.41 -3.34
CA LEU A 416 -1.04 -23.69 -4.23
C LEU A 416 0.06 -24.62 -4.73
N LEU A 417 0.17 -24.77 -6.04
CA LEU A 417 1.17 -25.58 -6.70
C LEU A 417 2.23 -24.71 -7.38
N TYR A 418 3.47 -25.12 -7.25
CA TYR A 418 4.64 -24.36 -7.70
C TYR A 418 5.52 -25.16 -8.66
N ASN A 419 6.28 -24.45 -9.47
CA ASN A 419 7.52 -24.96 -10.04
C ASN A 419 8.62 -24.71 -9.00
N ASP A 420 8.93 -25.73 -8.23
CA ASP A 420 9.83 -25.69 -7.07
C ASP A 420 11.02 -26.60 -7.31
N ILE A 421 11.98 -26.13 -8.12
CA ILE A 421 13.18 -26.87 -8.53
C ILE A 421 14.44 -26.05 -8.29
N SER A 422 15.54 -26.72 -7.96
CA SER A 422 16.80 -26.06 -7.55
C SER A 422 17.49 -25.23 -8.63
N SER A 423 17.06 -25.33 -9.90
CA SER A 423 17.61 -24.54 -11.00
C SER A 423 16.83 -23.27 -11.33
N GLN A 424 15.70 -23.03 -10.69
CA GLN A 424 14.81 -21.90 -10.96
C GLN A 424 14.30 -21.25 -9.67
N ARG A 425 13.88 -19.98 -9.77
CA ARG A 425 13.16 -19.29 -8.68
C ARG A 425 11.79 -19.91 -8.49
N LEU A 426 11.25 -19.81 -7.28
CA LEU A 426 9.91 -20.30 -6.96
C LEU A 426 8.86 -19.58 -7.82
N MET A 427 8.12 -20.33 -8.65
CA MET A 427 7.08 -19.83 -9.53
C MET A 427 5.73 -20.45 -9.18
N LEU A 428 4.71 -19.65 -8.90
CA LEU A 428 3.35 -20.11 -8.68
C LEU A 428 2.76 -20.65 -9.99
N LYS A 429 2.46 -21.95 -10.06
CA LYS A 429 1.96 -22.61 -11.27
C LYS A 429 0.44 -22.65 -11.35
N SER A 430 -0.22 -22.96 -10.23
CA SER A 430 -1.68 -23.03 -10.17
C SER A 430 -2.20 -22.90 -8.75
N ILE A 431 -3.47 -22.53 -8.64
CA ILE A 431 -4.24 -22.53 -7.40
C ILE A 431 -5.44 -23.43 -7.62
N ILE A 432 -5.59 -24.45 -6.80
CA ILE A 432 -6.72 -25.37 -6.80
C ILE A 432 -7.64 -24.97 -5.65
N GLU A 433 -8.83 -24.50 -5.98
CA GLU A 433 -9.87 -24.21 -5.01
C GLU A 433 -10.58 -25.51 -4.61
N LEU A 434 -10.67 -25.76 -3.31
CA LEU A 434 -11.32 -26.92 -2.71
C LEU A 434 -12.61 -26.49 -2.03
N GLY A 435 -13.69 -27.17 -2.30
CA GLY A 435 -15.00 -26.97 -1.65
C GLY A 435 -15.48 -28.24 -0.96
N TYR A 436 -16.64 -28.16 -0.32
CA TYR A 436 -17.26 -29.28 0.40
C TYR A 436 -17.54 -30.44 -0.56
N GLY A 437 -16.62 -31.42 -0.65
CA GLY A 437 -16.83 -32.68 -1.36
C GLY A 437 -16.58 -32.70 -2.88
N LEU A 438 -15.97 -31.67 -3.51
CA LEU A 438 -15.78 -31.63 -4.96
C LEU A 438 -14.34 -31.44 -5.44
N LYS A 439 -14.11 -31.88 -6.69
CA LYS A 439 -12.91 -31.56 -7.46
C LYS A 439 -12.81 -30.05 -7.66
N GLY A 440 -11.67 -29.49 -7.28
CA GLY A 440 -11.42 -28.08 -7.23
C GLY A 440 -11.44 -27.38 -8.60
N ARG A 441 -11.82 -26.13 -8.59
CA ARG A 441 -11.62 -25.20 -9.71
C ARG A 441 -10.16 -24.73 -9.71
N THR A 442 -9.57 -24.62 -10.90
CA THR A 442 -8.14 -24.33 -11.00
C THR A 442 -7.88 -23.02 -11.75
N TYR A 443 -7.12 -22.12 -11.12
CA TYR A 443 -6.41 -21.05 -11.80
C TYR A 443 -5.06 -21.59 -12.24
N SER A 444 -4.61 -21.26 -13.46
CA SER A 444 -3.27 -21.63 -13.93
C SER A 444 -2.52 -20.42 -14.47
N PHE A 445 -1.22 -20.37 -14.23
CA PHE A 445 -0.35 -19.24 -14.55
C PHE A 445 0.75 -19.69 -15.52
N GLU A 446 0.93 -18.93 -16.60
CA GLU A 446 1.97 -19.19 -17.61
C GLU A 446 2.92 -18.00 -17.62
N TYR A 447 4.24 -18.27 -17.59
CA TYR A 447 5.30 -17.26 -17.53
C TYR A 447 6.19 -17.35 -18.77
N ASN A 448 6.77 -16.23 -19.15
CA ASN A 448 7.70 -16.17 -20.29
C ASN A 448 9.06 -16.75 -19.90
N LYS A 449 9.40 -17.92 -20.39
CA LYS A 449 10.74 -18.56 -20.32
C LYS A 449 11.45 -18.32 -18.96
N PRO A 450 10.88 -18.69 -17.83
CA PRO A 450 11.49 -18.44 -16.51
C PRO A 450 12.84 -19.16 -16.32
N GLU A 451 13.09 -20.24 -17.10
CA GLU A 451 14.35 -20.96 -17.16
C GLU A 451 15.53 -20.16 -17.74
N MET A 452 15.24 -19.06 -18.44
CA MET A 452 16.26 -18.19 -19.02
C MET A 452 16.78 -17.11 -18.05
N LEU A 453 16.19 -17.02 -16.86
CA LEU A 453 16.68 -16.10 -15.84
C LEU A 453 18.04 -16.56 -15.32
N PRO A 454 19.01 -15.64 -15.11
CA PRO A 454 20.34 -15.98 -14.62
C PRO A 454 20.30 -16.41 -13.14
N PRO A 455 21.34 -17.06 -12.60
CA PRO A 455 21.49 -17.29 -11.17
C PRO A 455 21.52 -15.95 -10.41
N TYR A 456 21.31 -15.99 -9.11
CA TYR A 456 21.46 -14.82 -8.24
C TYR A 456 22.86 -14.22 -8.34
N LEU A 457 22.97 -12.93 -8.08
CA LEU A 457 24.21 -12.16 -8.08
C LEU A 457 24.91 -12.19 -9.43
N SER A 458 24.13 -12.27 -10.50
CA SER A 458 24.62 -12.09 -11.86
C SER A 458 24.90 -10.62 -12.13
N ASN A 459 26.01 -10.33 -12.80
CA ASN A 459 26.33 -8.98 -13.27
C ASN A 459 25.57 -8.57 -14.55
N MET A 460 24.76 -9.52 -15.10
CA MET A 460 23.97 -9.27 -16.31
C MET A 460 22.69 -8.49 -16.03
N VAL A 461 22.81 -7.29 -15.49
CA VAL A 461 21.69 -6.43 -15.13
C VAL A 461 21.84 -5.04 -15.77
N ASP A 462 20.73 -4.43 -16.13
CA ASP A 462 20.69 -3.08 -16.66
C ASP A 462 20.85 -2.01 -15.56
N HIS A 463 20.69 -0.75 -15.92
CA HIS A 463 20.79 0.39 -15.00
C HIS A 463 19.81 0.35 -13.83
N TRP A 464 18.67 -0.32 -13.98
CA TRP A 464 17.59 -0.41 -12.99
C TRP A 464 17.50 -1.77 -12.31
N GLY A 465 18.48 -2.65 -12.59
CA GLY A 465 18.59 -3.98 -11.99
C GLY A 465 17.84 -5.09 -12.71
N TYR A 466 17.26 -4.84 -13.88
CA TYR A 466 16.59 -5.87 -14.70
C TYR A 466 17.57 -6.63 -15.57
N TYR A 467 17.23 -7.88 -15.89
CA TYR A 467 18.09 -8.76 -16.67
C TYR A 467 18.33 -8.25 -18.10
N ASN A 468 19.59 -8.05 -18.50
CA ASN A 468 19.97 -7.56 -19.82
C ASN A 468 20.75 -8.55 -20.69
N ALA A 469 21.02 -9.78 -20.19
CA ALA A 469 21.73 -10.86 -20.90
C ALA A 469 23.11 -10.46 -21.48
N LYS A 470 23.77 -9.45 -20.94
CA LYS A 470 25.12 -9.04 -21.36
C LYS A 470 26.15 -9.68 -20.44
N SER A 471 27.18 -10.29 -21.00
CA SER A 471 28.20 -11.08 -20.28
C SER A 471 29.66 -10.60 -20.48
N ALA A 472 29.86 -9.37 -20.91
CA ALA A 472 31.20 -8.83 -21.10
C ALA A 472 31.91 -8.55 -19.76
N PRO A 473 33.26 -8.54 -19.70
CA PRO A 473 33.97 -8.12 -18.52
C PRO A 473 33.65 -6.68 -18.14
N LEU A 474 33.42 -6.42 -16.85
CA LEU A 474 33.13 -5.08 -16.32
C LEU A 474 34.42 -4.26 -16.16
N ASN A 475 34.44 -3.06 -16.74
CA ASN A 475 35.44 -2.06 -16.47
C ASN A 475 34.82 -0.66 -16.55
N TYR A 476 35.51 0.36 -16.07
CA TYR A 476 34.98 1.73 -16.06
C TYR A 476 34.64 2.27 -17.45
N ALA A 477 35.37 1.88 -18.49
CA ALA A 477 35.17 2.38 -19.85
C ALA A 477 33.87 1.87 -20.50
N ASN A 478 33.46 0.63 -20.18
CA ASN A 478 32.27 0.02 -20.80
C ASN A 478 31.05 -0.04 -19.85
N TYR A 479 31.15 0.45 -18.60
CA TYR A 479 30.14 0.21 -17.59
C TYR A 479 28.74 0.71 -17.98
N TYR A 480 28.65 1.92 -18.54
CA TYR A 480 27.37 2.46 -19.01
C TYR A 480 26.77 1.63 -20.15
N SER A 481 27.55 1.35 -21.21
CA SER A 481 27.06 0.55 -22.34
C SER A 481 26.74 -0.90 -21.98
N TYR A 482 27.47 -1.43 -21.02
CA TYR A 482 27.20 -2.75 -20.48
C TYR A 482 25.85 -2.84 -19.79
N ARG A 483 25.49 -1.81 -19.02
CA ARG A 483 24.25 -1.75 -18.26
C ARG A 483 23.03 -1.22 -19.03
N GLU A 484 23.14 -1.01 -20.34
CA GLU A 484 21.99 -0.69 -21.16
C GLU A 484 20.96 -1.82 -21.16
N ALA A 485 19.67 -1.46 -21.10
CA ALA A 485 18.56 -2.40 -21.13
C ALA A 485 18.50 -3.20 -22.45
N ASN A 486 18.06 -4.45 -22.37
CA ASN A 486 17.88 -5.32 -23.53
C ASN A 486 16.42 -5.77 -23.65
N PRO A 487 15.66 -5.27 -24.63
CA PRO A 487 14.22 -5.56 -24.77
C PRO A 487 13.86 -7.03 -24.84
N ALA A 488 14.74 -7.87 -25.39
CA ALA A 488 14.48 -9.29 -25.58
C ALA A 488 14.54 -10.06 -24.25
N SER A 489 15.48 -9.70 -23.36
CA SER A 489 15.68 -10.41 -22.08
C SER A 489 14.81 -9.88 -20.94
N LEU A 490 14.33 -8.64 -21.04
CA LEU A 490 13.48 -8.02 -20.00
C LEU A 490 12.18 -8.77 -19.74
N GLN A 491 11.69 -9.53 -20.73
CA GLN A 491 10.42 -10.27 -20.62
C GLN A 491 10.56 -11.64 -19.93
N TYR A 492 11.77 -12.13 -19.66
CA TYR A 492 11.93 -13.43 -19.06
C TYR A 492 11.40 -13.48 -17.62
N GLY A 493 10.65 -14.54 -17.32
CA GLY A 493 10.04 -14.75 -15.99
C GLY A 493 8.76 -13.95 -15.70
N ILE A 494 8.30 -13.07 -16.61
CA ILE A 494 7.06 -12.31 -16.40
C ILE A 494 5.82 -13.20 -16.60
N LEU A 495 4.74 -12.93 -15.88
CA LEU A 495 3.44 -13.58 -16.07
C LEU A 495 2.81 -13.15 -17.38
N GLU A 496 2.62 -14.09 -18.31
CA GLU A 496 2.02 -13.81 -19.62
C GLU A 496 0.55 -14.16 -19.70
N LYS A 497 0.08 -15.14 -18.92
CA LYS A 497 -1.28 -15.62 -19.07
C LYS A 497 -1.85 -16.19 -17.77
N ILE A 498 -3.09 -15.86 -17.51
CA ILE A 498 -3.91 -16.45 -16.46
C ILE A 498 -5.05 -17.22 -17.12
N LYS A 499 -5.19 -18.50 -16.80
CA LYS A 499 -6.36 -19.31 -17.14
C LYS A 499 -7.27 -19.39 -15.92
N TYR A 500 -8.54 -19.08 -16.13
CA TYR A 500 -9.55 -19.07 -15.08
C TYR A 500 -10.28 -20.43 -14.97
N PRO A 501 -10.84 -20.73 -13.79
CA PRO A 501 -11.64 -21.94 -13.59
C PRO A 501 -12.82 -22.11 -14.57
N THR A 502 -13.33 -21.01 -15.08
CA THR A 502 -14.43 -20.98 -16.07
C THR A 502 -14.02 -21.41 -17.48
N GLY A 503 -12.71 -21.61 -17.73
CA GLY A 503 -12.14 -21.96 -19.03
C GLY A 503 -11.68 -20.76 -19.86
N GLY A 504 -12.03 -19.53 -19.47
CA GLY A 504 -11.52 -18.31 -20.09
C GLY A 504 -10.06 -18.01 -19.71
N TYR A 505 -9.48 -16.99 -20.33
CA TYR A 505 -8.11 -16.54 -20.00
C TYR A 505 -7.95 -15.03 -20.18
N THR A 506 -6.97 -14.50 -19.47
CA THR A 506 -6.36 -13.18 -19.75
C THR A 506 -4.92 -13.37 -20.16
N LYS A 507 -4.53 -12.79 -21.31
CA LYS A 507 -3.14 -12.76 -21.79
C LYS A 507 -2.62 -11.34 -21.77
N PHE A 508 -1.40 -11.18 -21.24
CA PHE A 508 -0.66 -9.93 -21.15
C PHE A 508 0.42 -9.88 -22.22
N VAL A 509 0.51 -8.80 -22.96
CA VAL A 509 1.63 -8.51 -23.84
C VAL A 509 2.35 -7.29 -23.30
N PHE A 510 3.60 -7.46 -22.95
CA PHE A 510 4.44 -6.42 -22.38
C PHE A 510 5.41 -5.86 -23.41
N GLU A 511 5.87 -4.64 -23.16
CA GLU A 511 6.98 -4.02 -23.84
C GLU A 511 7.89 -3.31 -22.82
N PRO A 512 9.17 -3.03 -23.15
CA PRO A 512 10.05 -2.26 -22.27
C PRO A 512 9.51 -0.86 -22.04
N HIS A 513 9.88 -0.24 -20.93
CA HIS A 513 9.71 1.19 -20.76
C HIS A 513 10.53 1.96 -21.79
N ASP A 514 10.00 3.07 -22.27
CA ASP A 514 10.75 4.07 -23.02
C ASP A 514 10.48 5.47 -22.47
N TYR A 515 11.39 6.39 -22.75
CA TYR A 515 11.26 7.78 -22.35
C TYR A 515 11.84 8.72 -23.41
N ARG A 516 11.26 9.91 -23.51
CA ARG A 516 11.69 11.01 -24.37
C ARG A 516 12.22 12.19 -23.58
N LYS A 517 11.86 12.26 -22.29
CA LYS A 517 12.31 13.29 -21.37
C LYS A 517 13.00 12.66 -20.18
N GLN A 518 13.95 13.38 -19.61
CA GLN A 518 14.65 12.99 -18.39
C GLN A 518 14.89 14.20 -17.51
N LEU A 519 14.92 14.00 -16.19
CA LEU A 519 15.36 15.03 -15.29
C LEU A 519 16.87 15.25 -15.42
N SER A 520 17.31 16.50 -15.21
CA SER A 520 18.72 16.79 -14.99
C SER A 520 19.27 16.04 -13.78
N PHE A 521 20.58 16.02 -13.64
CA PHE A 521 21.21 15.38 -12.46
C PHE A 521 20.67 15.96 -11.15
N ASN A 522 20.57 17.28 -11.07
CA ASN A 522 19.82 17.95 -10.02
C ASN A 522 18.35 17.98 -10.43
N ARG A 523 17.60 17.03 -9.93
CA ARG A 523 16.21 16.71 -10.31
C ARG A 523 15.23 17.89 -10.33
N TRP A 524 15.57 18.98 -9.64
CA TRP A 524 14.75 20.18 -9.50
C TRP A 524 15.09 21.28 -10.53
N GLU A 525 16.16 21.13 -11.32
CA GLU A 525 16.60 22.18 -12.23
C GLU A 525 15.86 22.14 -13.58
N SER A 526 15.77 20.99 -14.22
CA SER A 526 15.16 20.87 -15.53
C SER A 526 14.63 19.48 -15.84
N CYS A 527 13.64 19.44 -16.74
CA CYS A 527 13.17 18.25 -17.42
C CYS A 527 13.55 18.39 -18.91
N GLU A 528 14.56 17.66 -19.34
CA GLU A 528 15.18 17.81 -20.65
C GLU A 528 14.53 16.89 -21.67
N GLU A 529 14.22 17.42 -22.88
CA GLU A 529 13.73 16.60 -23.98
C GLU A 529 14.93 16.06 -24.81
N LEU A 530 14.94 14.75 -25.04
CA LEU A 530 15.97 14.05 -25.80
C LEU A 530 15.66 14.07 -27.31
N ALA A 531 16.70 13.96 -28.14
CA ALA A 531 16.56 13.91 -29.59
C ALA A 531 15.73 12.69 -30.09
N SER A 532 15.79 11.57 -29.38
CA SER A 532 15.03 10.34 -29.68
C SER A 532 14.60 9.66 -28.42
N ASN A 533 13.62 8.74 -28.50
CA ASN A 533 13.28 7.87 -27.38
C ASN A 533 14.47 7.01 -26.97
N LYS A 534 14.63 6.82 -25.67
CA LYS A 534 15.52 5.84 -25.07
C LYS A 534 14.73 4.75 -24.38
N ILE A 535 15.29 3.54 -24.35
CA ILE A 535 14.71 2.40 -23.65
C ILE A 535 15.20 2.41 -22.20
N ALA A 536 14.28 2.19 -21.27
CA ALA A 536 14.57 1.93 -19.87
C ALA A 536 14.30 0.46 -19.53
N GLY A 537 14.91 -0.01 -18.45
CA GLY A 537 14.62 -1.34 -17.89
C GLY A 537 13.21 -1.44 -17.35
N GLY A 538 12.76 -2.67 -17.05
CA GLY A 538 11.40 -2.94 -16.62
C GLY A 538 10.39 -3.00 -17.77
N LEU A 539 9.16 -3.35 -17.41
CA LEU A 539 8.09 -3.64 -18.36
C LEU A 539 6.85 -2.80 -18.10
N ARG A 540 6.19 -2.36 -19.17
CA ARG A 540 4.85 -1.80 -19.16
C ARG A 540 3.94 -2.65 -20.03
N ILE A 541 2.63 -2.58 -19.77
CA ILE A 541 1.66 -3.31 -20.57
C ILE A 541 1.49 -2.65 -21.94
N LYS A 542 1.58 -3.47 -23.01
CA LYS A 542 1.24 -3.06 -24.37
C LYS A 542 -0.18 -3.44 -24.74
N LYS A 543 -0.59 -4.66 -24.36
CA LYS A 543 -1.92 -5.17 -24.71
C LYS A 543 -2.43 -6.16 -23.68
N VAL A 544 -3.71 -6.07 -23.36
CA VAL A 544 -4.45 -7.05 -22.57
C VAL A 544 -5.49 -7.73 -23.46
N ILE A 545 -5.52 -9.06 -23.45
CA ILE A 545 -6.37 -9.89 -24.29
C ILE A 545 -7.18 -10.80 -23.40
N ASN A 546 -8.51 -10.67 -23.41
CA ASN A 546 -9.44 -11.48 -22.64
C ASN A 546 -10.24 -12.37 -23.57
N SER A 547 -10.42 -13.64 -23.18
CA SER A 547 -11.32 -14.59 -23.82
C SER A 547 -12.21 -15.22 -22.75
N SER A 548 -13.51 -15.25 -22.98
CA SER A 548 -14.48 -15.79 -22.02
C SER A 548 -14.51 -17.31 -22.00
N THR A 549 -14.31 -17.95 -23.13
CA THR A 549 -14.42 -19.42 -23.29
C THR A 549 -13.12 -20.11 -23.60
N GLY A 550 -12.12 -19.38 -24.11
CA GLY A 550 -10.86 -19.94 -24.59
C GLY A 550 -10.98 -20.80 -25.87
N LYS A 551 -12.16 -20.91 -26.45
CA LYS A 551 -12.46 -21.86 -27.54
C LYS A 551 -12.80 -21.20 -28.87
N VAL A 552 -13.27 -19.95 -28.88
CA VAL A 552 -13.80 -19.28 -30.08
C VAL A 552 -12.98 -18.06 -30.41
N ALA A 553 -12.52 -17.92 -31.66
CA ALA A 553 -11.72 -16.78 -32.11
C ALA A 553 -12.44 -15.42 -32.00
N ASN A 554 -13.76 -15.41 -31.98
CA ASN A 554 -14.59 -14.20 -31.95
C ASN A 554 -14.97 -13.74 -30.53
N ASP A 555 -14.58 -14.46 -29.45
CA ASP A 555 -14.88 -14.08 -28.06
C ASP A 555 -13.77 -13.27 -27.40
N VAL A 556 -12.84 -12.74 -28.23
CA VAL A 556 -11.65 -12.04 -27.75
C VAL A 556 -11.91 -10.53 -27.66
N ILE A 557 -11.80 -9.99 -26.47
CA ILE A 557 -11.81 -8.54 -26.21
C ILE A 557 -10.38 -8.11 -25.94
N SER A 558 -9.89 -7.07 -26.63
CA SER A 558 -8.55 -6.57 -26.41
C SER A 558 -8.53 -5.06 -26.14
N ARG A 559 -7.59 -4.67 -25.28
CA ARG A 559 -7.22 -3.27 -25.03
C ARG A 559 -5.72 -3.12 -25.33
N GLU A 560 -5.36 -2.10 -26.09
CA GLU A 560 -3.99 -1.80 -26.47
C GLU A 560 -3.61 -0.40 -26.02
N TYR A 561 -2.41 -0.25 -25.48
CA TYR A 561 -1.93 0.98 -24.85
C TYR A 561 -0.80 1.60 -25.64
N PHE A 562 -0.88 2.93 -25.85
CA PHE A 562 0.15 3.73 -26.50
C PHE A 562 0.59 4.85 -25.56
N TYR A 563 1.85 4.89 -25.25
CA TYR A 563 2.46 5.83 -24.31
C TYR A 563 3.17 6.94 -25.10
N SER A 564 2.38 7.75 -25.85
CA SER A 564 2.94 8.72 -26.77
C SER A 564 2.17 10.03 -26.81
N THR A 565 2.87 11.13 -27.11
CA THR A 565 2.31 12.49 -27.22
C THR A 565 1.82 12.81 -28.62
N ASP A 566 2.13 12.00 -29.62
CA ASP A 566 1.82 12.25 -31.02
C ASP A 566 0.77 11.28 -31.63
N TYR A 567 0.05 10.52 -30.80
CA TYR A 567 -0.93 9.54 -31.24
C TYR A 567 -2.08 10.17 -32.06
N LEU A 568 -2.61 11.32 -31.62
CA LEU A 568 -3.71 11.99 -32.31
C LEU A 568 -3.30 12.45 -33.74
N LEU A 569 -2.01 12.71 -33.97
CA LEU A 569 -1.47 13.10 -35.24
C LEU A 569 -1.11 11.90 -36.15
N ASN A 570 -0.54 10.86 -35.55
CA ASN A 570 0.09 9.75 -36.28
C ASN A 570 -0.61 8.39 -36.00
N LYS A 571 -1.57 8.33 -35.10
CA LYS A 571 -2.28 7.11 -34.65
C LYS A 571 -1.29 5.95 -34.39
N GLU A 572 -1.46 4.80 -35.05
CA GLU A 572 -0.66 3.59 -34.81
C GLU A 572 0.84 3.76 -35.14
N ASN A 573 1.21 4.83 -35.86
CA ASN A 573 2.61 5.18 -36.18
C ASN A 573 3.19 6.19 -35.17
N ALA A 574 2.51 6.47 -34.08
CA ALA A 574 3.00 7.35 -33.03
C ALA A 574 4.32 6.83 -32.45
N LYS A 575 5.33 7.69 -32.39
CA LYS A 575 6.69 7.31 -31.97
C LYS A 575 7.27 8.19 -30.89
N LYS A 576 6.60 9.30 -30.53
CA LYS A 576 7.12 10.24 -29.56
C LYS A 576 6.67 9.83 -28.15
N SER A 577 7.54 9.17 -27.40
CA SER A 577 7.21 8.73 -26.02
C SER A 577 6.81 9.91 -25.13
N SER A 578 5.77 9.70 -24.31
CA SER A 578 5.36 10.59 -23.24
C SER A 578 6.08 10.32 -21.92
N GLY A 579 6.97 9.31 -21.89
CA GLY A 579 7.71 8.89 -20.72
C GLY A 579 8.75 9.89 -20.27
N ILE A 580 8.85 10.06 -18.96
CA ILE A 580 9.85 10.88 -18.28
C ILE A 580 10.64 10.01 -17.33
N LEU A 581 11.97 9.97 -17.51
CA LEU A 581 12.86 9.31 -16.57
C LEU A 581 13.08 10.20 -15.36
N GLY A 582 12.77 9.69 -14.16
CA GLY A 582 12.80 10.42 -12.89
C GLY A 582 14.19 10.79 -12.36
N GLY A 583 15.25 10.66 -13.13
CA GLY A 583 16.61 11.06 -12.80
C GLY A 583 17.64 10.57 -13.79
N GLN A 584 18.78 11.22 -13.85
CA GLN A 584 19.91 10.78 -14.67
C GLN A 584 20.67 9.64 -14.00
N ILE A 585 21.04 8.64 -14.81
CA ILE A 585 21.91 7.56 -14.33
C ILE A 585 23.35 8.07 -14.30
N LYS A 586 23.98 8.00 -13.13
CA LYS A 586 25.35 8.45 -12.93
C LYS A 586 26.05 7.54 -11.93
N TYR A 587 27.13 6.93 -12.36
CA TYR A 587 27.95 6.04 -11.53
C TYR A 587 29.19 6.75 -11.01
N SER A 588 29.79 7.59 -11.87
CA SER A 588 30.96 8.37 -11.46
C SER A 588 30.52 9.75 -10.99
N PHE A 589 31.02 10.13 -9.86
CA PHE A 589 30.72 11.40 -9.22
C PHE A 589 32.02 12.11 -8.86
N SER A 590 32.09 13.41 -9.14
CA SER A 590 33.20 14.24 -8.75
C SER A 590 32.68 15.60 -8.34
N ASP A 591 32.94 16.00 -7.11
CA ASP A 591 32.51 17.30 -6.60
C ASP A 591 33.50 17.91 -5.62
N TYR A 592 33.31 19.20 -5.34
CA TYR A 592 34.08 19.93 -4.37
C TYR A 592 33.46 19.83 -3.00
N VAL A 593 34.23 19.29 -2.09
CA VAL A 593 33.94 19.24 -0.68
C VAL A 593 34.43 20.49 -0.02
N VAL A 594 33.59 21.19 0.71
CA VAL A 594 33.94 22.37 1.47
C VAL A 594 34.14 21.97 2.92
N SER A 595 35.35 22.08 3.45
CA SER A 595 35.59 21.88 4.87
C SER A 595 35.92 23.21 5.55
N ALA A 596 35.43 23.38 6.77
CA ALA A 596 35.88 24.50 7.61
C ALA A 596 37.20 24.15 8.25
N PHE A 597 38.21 24.92 7.99
CA PHE A 597 39.49 24.87 8.70
C PHE A 597 39.87 26.26 9.19
N ASN A 598 39.94 26.46 10.49
CA ASN A 598 40.22 27.76 11.11
C ASN A 598 39.34 28.89 10.55
N ASP A 599 38.06 28.69 10.53
CA ASP A 599 36.99 29.61 10.01
C ASP A 599 37.09 29.94 8.51
N ARG A 600 37.86 29.19 7.75
CA ARG A 600 37.95 29.33 6.28
C ARG A 600 37.43 28.09 5.58
N ASP A 601 36.63 28.28 4.52
CA ASP A 601 36.19 27.21 3.65
C ASP A 601 37.35 26.73 2.74
N VAL A 602 37.79 25.49 2.94
CA VAL A 602 38.74 24.81 2.06
C VAL A 602 38.00 23.91 1.12
N LYS A 603 38.14 24.15 -0.19
CA LYS A 603 37.57 23.31 -1.24
C LYS A 603 38.46 22.11 -1.53
N ARG A 604 37.88 20.95 -1.56
CA ARG A 604 38.54 19.71 -1.96
C ARG A 604 37.73 19.00 -3.02
N LYS A 605 38.35 18.48 -4.04
CA LYS A 605 37.70 17.65 -5.05
C LYS A 605 37.72 16.20 -4.58
N MET A 606 36.58 15.57 -4.61
CA MET A 606 36.43 14.13 -4.39
C MET A 606 35.88 13.49 -5.66
N SER A 607 36.37 12.31 -5.97
CA SER A 607 35.83 11.48 -7.06
C SER A 607 35.51 10.10 -6.52
N MET A 608 34.32 9.60 -6.85
CA MET A 608 33.86 8.29 -6.44
C MET A 608 33.13 7.59 -7.59
N PHE A 609 33.05 6.28 -7.48
CA PHE A 609 32.25 5.44 -8.33
C PHE A 609 31.34 4.56 -7.46
N SER A 610 30.04 4.56 -7.73
CA SER A 610 29.08 3.77 -6.97
C SER A 610 28.02 3.20 -7.90
N SER A 611 27.73 1.92 -7.74
CA SER A 611 26.69 1.22 -8.48
C SER A 611 26.10 0.07 -7.64
N GLN A 612 24.86 -0.26 -7.91
CA GLN A 612 24.17 -1.41 -7.35
C GLN A 612 23.41 -2.13 -8.44
N SER A 613 23.14 -3.43 -8.29
CA SER A 613 22.27 -4.19 -9.20
C SER A 613 20.79 -3.90 -8.97
N VAL A 614 20.43 -3.35 -7.82
CA VAL A 614 19.09 -2.89 -7.48
C VAL A 614 19.18 -1.45 -7.04
N LEU A 615 18.97 -0.52 -7.96
CA LEU A 615 19.11 0.92 -7.66
C LEU A 615 17.77 1.57 -7.41
N PRO A 616 17.62 2.29 -6.28
CA PRO A 616 16.50 3.18 -6.05
C PRO A 616 16.65 4.55 -6.72
N CYS A 617 17.72 4.80 -7.47
CA CYS A 617 18.16 6.12 -7.84
C CYS A 617 17.22 6.96 -8.72
N CYS A 618 16.22 6.36 -9.31
CA CYS A 618 15.27 7.04 -10.20
C CYS A 618 13.82 6.83 -9.78
N GLU A 619 13.61 6.36 -8.57
CA GLU A 619 12.29 6.17 -8.02
C GLU A 619 11.67 7.54 -7.75
N ASN A 620 10.58 7.90 -8.34
CA ASN A 620 9.73 9.00 -7.88
C ASN A 620 8.64 9.35 -8.88
N SER A 621 8.20 8.28 -9.56
CA SER A 621 6.99 8.32 -10.33
C SER A 621 6.05 7.25 -9.78
N MET A 622 5.52 7.46 -8.58
CA MET A 622 4.70 6.48 -7.86
C MET A 622 5.41 5.11 -7.69
N GLY A 623 6.67 5.13 -7.27
CA GLY A 623 7.49 3.92 -7.09
C GLY A 623 8.08 3.36 -8.40
N ASN A 624 7.94 4.04 -9.54
CA ASN A 624 8.53 3.67 -10.81
C ASN A 624 9.60 4.72 -11.24
N HIS A 625 10.54 4.31 -12.07
CA HIS A 625 11.58 5.18 -12.60
C HIS A 625 11.15 5.94 -13.86
N VAL A 626 10.07 5.53 -14.53
CA VAL A 626 9.45 6.21 -15.67
C VAL A 626 7.97 6.46 -15.39
N GLY A 627 7.53 7.71 -15.51
CA GLY A 627 6.13 8.10 -15.47
C GLY A 627 5.67 8.65 -16.83
N TYR A 628 4.44 8.33 -17.23
CA TYR A 628 3.89 8.72 -18.54
C TYR A 628 2.88 9.86 -18.38
N THR A 629 3.19 11.00 -19.04
CA THR A 629 2.29 12.17 -19.01
C THR A 629 1.04 11.94 -19.83
N GLU A 630 1.14 11.23 -20.96
CA GLU A 630 0.04 10.96 -21.89
C GLU A 630 -0.02 9.48 -22.27
N VAL A 631 -1.21 8.90 -22.18
CA VAL A 631 -1.46 7.50 -22.53
C VAL A 631 -2.78 7.37 -23.29
N ILE A 632 -2.77 6.54 -24.32
CA ILE A 632 -3.95 6.19 -25.10
C ILE A 632 -4.32 4.73 -24.82
N GLU A 633 -5.56 4.47 -24.46
CA GLU A 633 -6.15 3.13 -24.42
C GLU A 633 -7.04 2.93 -25.63
N LYS A 634 -6.64 2.04 -26.54
CA LYS A 634 -7.40 1.67 -27.73
C LYS A 634 -8.16 0.37 -27.47
N ARG A 635 -9.44 0.35 -27.77
CA ARG A 635 -10.34 -0.81 -27.62
C ARG A 635 -10.44 -1.62 -28.93
N GLY A 636 -10.95 -2.85 -28.81
CA GLY A 636 -11.10 -3.75 -29.96
C GLY A 636 -11.99 -3.24 -31.09
N ASP A 637 -12.91 -2.33 -30.81
CA ASP A 637 -13.77 -1.63 -31.78
C ASP A 637 -13.10 -0.39 -32.41
N ASN A 638 -11.82 -0.19 -32.14
CA ASN A 638 -11.00 0.96 -32.54
C ASN A 638 -11.41 2.31 -31.90
N THR A 639 -12.38 2.35 -31.00
CA THR A 639 -12.56 3.53 -30.13
C THR A 639 -11.38 3.67 -29.21
N PHE A 640 -11.05 4.89 -28.80
CA PHE A 640 -9.92 5.07 -27.90
C PHE A 640 -10.17 6.18 -26.88
N VAL A 641 -9.45 6.10 -25.76
CA VAL A 641 -9.47 7.08 -24.68
C VAL A 641 -8.06 7.62 -24.49
N ARG A 642 -7.95 8.94 -24.40
CA ARG A 642 -6.72 9.66 -24.09
C ARG A 642 -6.73 10.10 -22.66
N TYR A 643 -5.64 9.84 -21.94
CA TYR A 643 -5.42 10.22 -20.55
C TYR A 643 -4.21 11.11 -20.42
N LEU A 644 -4.32 12.20 -19.63
CA LEU A 644 -3.18 13.04 -19.24
C LEU A 644 -3.04 13.02 -17.72
N TYR A 645 -1.79 12.98 -17.26
CA TYR A 645 -1.44 12.90 -15.85
C TYR A 645 -0.52 14.04 -15.43
N THR A 646 -0.58 14.41 -14.15
CA THR A 646 0.43 15.27 -13.52
C THR A 646 1.78 14.57 -13.54
N ASN A 647 2.83 15.30 -13.95
CA ASN A 647 4.18 14.78 -14.03
C ASN A 647 5.21 15.91 -13.91
N PHE A 648 6.48 15.62 -14.00
CA PHE A 648 7.57 16.59 -13.92
C PHE A 648 7.48 17.71 -14.96
N ASP A 649 7.04 17.41 -16.20
CA ASP A 649 6.99 18.34 -17.33
C ASP A 649 5.76 19.28 -17.33
N ASN A 650 4.85 19.13 -16.40
CA ASN A 650 3.65 19.95 -16.29
C ASN A 650 3.43 20.58 -14.90
N GLY A 651 4.52 20.89 -14.19
CA GLY A 651 4.50 21.73 -12.98
C GLY A 651 4.79 21.01 -11.66
N HIS A 652 5.09 19.69 -11.69
CA HIS A 652 5.25 18.88 -10.48
C HIS A 652 6.70 18.40 -10.29
N MET A 653 7.68 19.26 -10.59
CA MET A 653 9.10 19.01 -10.32
C MET A 653 9.40 19.04 -8.82
N ASP A 654 10.38 18.25 -8.42
CA ASP A 654 10.90 18.27 -7.05
C ASP A 654 11.53 19.63 -6.72
N GLU A 655 11.83 19.87 -5.45
CA GLU A 655 12.51 21.09 -4.98
C GLU A 655 13.91 20.74 -4.45
N SER A 656 14.83 21.72 -4.51
CA SER A 656 16.15 21.57 -3.93
C SER A 656 16.09 21.37 -2.40
N ALA A 657 17.16 20.87 -1.82
CA ALA A 657 17.37 20.97 -0.38
C ALA A 657 17.40 22.43 0.07
N ASP A 658 16.94 22.70 1.31
CA ASP A 658 16.92 24.05 1.87
C ASP A 658 18.31 24.59 2.17
N ALA A 659 19.21 23.73 2.68
CA ALA A 659 20.60 24.05 2.89
C ALA A 659 21.49 22.86 2.61
N VAL A 660 22.66 23.14 2.03
CA VAL A 660 23.68 22.13 1.71
C VAL A 660 25.04 22.65 2.19
N ILE A 661 25.75 21.87 3.01
CA ILE A 661 27.15 22.15 3.33
C ILE A 661 28.01 21.61 2.22
N GLN A 662 27.73 20.40 1.81
CA GLN A 662 28.39 19.71 0.71
C GLN A 662 27.56 18.52 0.25
N VAL A 663 27.96 18.01 -0.92
CA VAL A 663 27.31 16.88 -1.57
C VAL A 663 27.58 15.59 -0.82
N SER A 664 26.57 14.77 -0.62
CA SER A 664 26.71 13.44 -0.07
C SER A 664 27.66 12.58 -0.92
N ARG A 665 28.34 11.59 -0.30
CA ARG A 665 29.14 10.58 -1.03
C ARG A 665 28.33 9.69 -1.96
N THR A 666 27.00 9.75 -1.91
CA THR A 666 26.16 9.11 -2.88
C THR A 666 25.95 10.03 -4.07
N PRO A 667 25.80 9.50 -5.30
CA PRO A 667 25.54 10.33 -6.47
C PRO A 667 24.17 11.05 -6.45
N TYR A 668 23.38 10.80 -5.43
CA TYR A 668 22.04 11.37 -5.26
C TYR A 668 21.89 11.99 -3.88
N GLU A 669 21.69 13.29 -3.85
CA GLU A 669 21.49 14.02 -2.61
C GLU A 669 20.04 13.97 -2.14
N PRO A 670 19.81 14.15 -0.84
CA PRO A 670 18.47 14.46 -0.37
C PRO A 670 17.92 15.73 -1.05
N TYR A 671 16.67 15.68 -1.45
CA TYR A 671 15.92 16.75 -2.07
C TYR A 671 14.49 16.73 -1.50
N THR A 672 13.76 17.81 -1.68
CA THR A 672 12.35 17.88 -1.29
C THR A 672 11.47 17.30 -2.40
N SER A 673 10.95 16.10 -2.19
CA SER A 673 10.14 15.39 -3.17
C SER A 673 8.71 15.92 -3.24
N LYS A 674 8.17 15.99 -4.46
CA LYS A 674 6.75 16.23 -4.76
C LYS A 674 6.07 15.02 -5.40
N ASP A 675 6.54 13.82 -5.09
CA ASP A 675 6.00 12.58 -5.63
C ASP A 675 4.50 12.41 -5.41
N ILE A 676 3.97 12.93 -4.30
CA ILE A 676 2.55 12.92 -3.98
C ILE A 676 1.68 13.69 -5.01
N GLU A 677 2.24 14.63 -5.75
CA GLU A 677 1.52 15.41 -6.74
C GLU A 677 1.52 14.76 -8.13
N ARG A 678 2.33 13.73 -8.36
CA ARG A 678 2.48 13.08 -9.67
C ARG A 678 1.58 11.87 -9.83
N GLY A 679 1.18 11.58 -11.07
CA GLY A 679 0.35 10.44 -11.43
C GLY A 679 -1.15 10.65 -11.22
N HIS A 680 -1.60 11.88 -10.95
CA HIS A 680 -3.02 12.21 -10.88
C HIS A 680 -3.59 12.51 -12.26
N LEU A 681 -4.78 11.97 -12.55
CA LEU A 681 -5.47 12.16 -13.81
C LEU A 681 -6.01 13.60 -13.91
N ILE A 682 -5.50 14.39 -14.86
CA ILE A 682 -5.97 15.76 -15.10
C ILE A 682 -6.90 15.89 -16.29
N LEU A 683 -6.82 14.96 -17.27
CA LEU A 683 -7.69 14.96 -18.44
C LEU A 683 -7.96 13.54 -18.93
N GLN A 684 -9.22 13.27 -19.27
CA GLN A 684 -9.66 12.10 -20.02
C GLN A 684 -10.51 12.54 -21.21
N GLU A 685 -10.23 11.98 -22.38
CA GLU A 685 -10.97 12.28 -23.61
C GLU A 685 -11.33 11.00 -24.34
N ASP A 686 -12.63 10.80 -24.57
CA ASP A 686 -13.17 9.63 -25.27
C ASP A 686 -13.41 9.96 -26.75
N TYR A 687 -12.82 9.18 -27.64
CA TYR A 687 -12.88 9.35 -29.08
C TYR A 687 -13.56 8.17 -29.79
N THR A 688 -14.27 8.47 -30.88
CA THR A 688 -14.71 7.42 -31.82
C THR A 688 -13.52 6.82 -32.53
N ALA A 689 -13.72 5.68 -33.25
CA ALA A 689 -12.71 5.07 -34.13
C ALA A 689 -12.20 6.05 -35.21
N GLY A 690 -13.05 6.99 -35.66
CA GLY A 690 -12.67 8.05 -36.60
C GLY A 690 -11.88 9.20 -36.02
N GLY A 691 -11.70 9.25 -34.69
CA GLY A 691 -10.97 10.33 -34.00
C GLY A 691 -11.84 11.54 -33.66
N ILE A 692 -13.17 11.40 -33.64
CA ILE A 692 -14.08 12.46 -33.20
C ILE A 692 -14.21 12.41 -31.68
N LEU A 693 -13.94 13.53 -31.02
CA LEU A 693 -14.10 13.69 -29.57
C LEU A 693 -15.60 13.60 -29.21
N LYS A 694 -15.95 12.75 -28.26
CA LYS A 694 -17.31 12.54 -27.76
C LYS A 694 -17.50 13.00 -26.32
N LYS A 695 -16.46 12.87 -25.52
CA LYS A 695 -16.50 13.22 -24.11
C LYS A 695 -15.14 13.74 -23.66
N ARG A 696 -15.15 14.79 -22.84
CA ARG A 696 -13.96 15.28 -22.13
C ARG A 696 -14.29 15.40 -20.65
N LYS A 697 -13.37 14.90 -19.82
CA LYS A 697 -13.39 15.07 -18.38
C LYS A 697 -12.07 15.70 -17.96
N SER A 698 -12.12 16.87 -17.31
CA SER A 698 -10.97 17.50 -16.68
C SER A 698 -11.10 17.46 -15.17
N VAL A 699 -9.97 17.35 -14.46
CA VAL A 699 -9.90 17.24 -13.00
C VAL A 699 -8.87 18.23 -12.48
N ASP A 700 -9.27 19.02 -11.49
CA ASP A 700 -8.43 19.99 -10.80
C ASP A 700 -8.11 19.47 -9.39
N TYR A 701 -6.87 19.66 -8.96
CA TYR A 701 -6.38 19.22 -7.65
C TYR A 701 -5.77 20.39 -6.87
N GLU A 702 -5.83 20.29 -5.54
CA GLU A 702 -5.19 21.23 -4.64
C GLU A 702 -4.51 20.52 -3.47
N ARG A 703 -3.49 21.16 -2.91
CA ARG A 703 -2.84 20.71 -1.67
C ARG A 703 -3.79 20.91 -0.50
N SER A 704 -3.93 19.89 0.36
CA SER A 704 -4.75 20.00 1.58
C SER A 704 -4.17 20.96 2.62
N SER A 705 -2.86 21.15 2.60
CA SER A 705 -2.12 22.03 3.50
C SER A 705 -0.74 22.32 2.92
N ASN A 706 0.09 23.03 3.65
CA ASN A 706 1.52 23.18 3.37
C ASN A 706 2.37 22.47 4.43
N ASN A 707 1.82 21.48 5.11
CA ASN A 707 2.53 20.75 6.16
C ASN A 707 3.72 19.97 5.62
N PHE A 708 4.80 20.01 6.35
CA PHE A 708 6.00 19.23 6.07
C PHE A 708 6.73 18.89 7.37
N ILE A 709 7.51 17.82 7.33
CA ILE A 709 8.44 17.45 8.38
C ILE A 709 9.84 17.88 7.95
N ARG A 710 10.58 18.43 8.88
CA ARG A 710 11.96 18.83 8.69
C ARG A 710 12.84 17.59 8.77
N ALA A 711 13.79 17.46 7.86
CA ALA A 711 14.77 16.41 7.86
C ALA A 711 16.17 17.01 7.66
N MET A 712 17.16 16.46 8.35
CA MET A 712 18.52 16.95 8.31
C MET A 712 19.46 15.75 8.26
N LYS A 713 20.07 15.53 7.09
CA LYS A 713 21.18 14.60 6.96
C LYS A 713 22.47 15.36 7.28
N ALA A 714 23.17 14.94 8.31
CA ALA A 714 24.41 15.60 8.73
C ALA A 714 25.44 14.54 9.14
N GLY A 715 26.68 14.77 8.80
CA GLY A 715 27.75 13.85 9.11
C GLY A 715 29.10 14.52 9.15
N TYR A 716 30.04 13.78 9.67
CA TYR A 716 31.43 14.15 9.77
C TYR A 716 32.28 12.99 9.29
N LYS A 717 33.12 13.20 8.29
CA LYS A 717 33.91 12.14 7.67
C LYS A 717 35.36 12.52 7.53
N ASN A 718 36.24 11.53 7.67
CA ASN A 718 37.63 11.64 7.28
C ASN A 718 37.76 11.49 5.75
N ILE A 719 38.50 12.37 5.12
CA ILE A 719 38.69 12.36 3.66
C ILE A 719 39.57 11.20 3.22
N CYS A 720 40.59 10.90 3.99
CA CYS A 720 41.48 9.80 3.70
C CYS A 720 41.63 8.92 4.93
N PRO A 721 41.50 7.59 4.80
CA PRO A 721 41.83 6.68 5.89
C PRO A 721 43.22 6.92 6.43
N GLY A 722 43.37 7.10 7.74
CA GLY A 722 44.63 7.34 8.41
C GLY A 722 45.11 8.81 8.45
N THR A 723 44.33 9.75 7.92
CA THR A 723 44.61 11.18 8.04
C THR A 723 43.73 11.88 9.07
N ALA A 724 44.24 12.92 9.74
CA ALA A 724 43.41 13.72 10.66
C ALA A 724 42.53 14.74 9.95
N VAL A 725 42.40 14.63 8.63
CA VAL A 725 41.66 15.61 7.83
C VAL A 725 40.24 15.14 7.65
N SER A 726 39.34 15.88 8.23
CA SER A 726 37.90 15.63 8.25
C SER A 726 37.15 16.83 7.69
N TYR A 727 35.92 16.58 7.36
CA TYR A 727 34.99 17.60 6.84
C TYR A 727 33.58 17.38 7.34
N ASP A 728 32.81 18.46 7.37
CA ASP A 728 31.36 18.41 7.63
C ASP A 728 30.63 18.13 6.32
N GLU A 729 29.64 17.25 6.34
CA GLU A 729 28.71 17.06 5.25
C GLU A 729 27.29 17.18 5.76
N GLY A 730 26.38 17.55 4.89
CA GLY A 730 24.97 17.50 5.24
C GLY A 730 24.09 18.34 4.35
N THR A 731 22.80 18.02 4.45
CA THR A 731 21.70 18.69 3.78
C THR A 731 20.51 18.81 4.70
N THR A 732 19.73 19.88 4.56
CA THR A 732 18.41 20.00 5.17
C THR A 732 17.35 20.03 4.09
N TYR A 733 16.27 19.28 4.27
CA TYR A 733 15.19 19.17 3.30
C TYR A 733 13.86 18.96 3.98
N ARG A 734 12.77 18.99 3.20
CA ARG A 734 11.40 18.84 3.68
C ARG A 734 10.82 17.52 3.20
N ILE A 735 10.07 16.87 4.06
CA ILE A 735 9.22 15.74 3.71
C ILE A 735 7.78 16.25 3.76
N TYR A 736 7.16 16.41 2.60
CA TYR A 736 5.80 16.90 2.52
C TYR A 736 4.79 15.90 3.06
N MET A 737 3.83 16.41 3.87
CA MET A 737 2.80 15.63 4.56
C MET A 737 1.38 16.05 4.18
N TYR A 738 1.21 16.86 3.16
CA TYR A 738 -0.12 17.20 2.62
C TYR A 738 -0.64 16.08 1.71
N ASN A 739 -1.96 16.08 1.49
CA ASN A 739 -2.61 15.29 0.46
C ASN A 739 -2.90 16.17 -0.77
N TYR A 740 -2.82 15.60 -1.96
CA TYR A 740 -3.14 16.28 -3.21
C TYR A 740 -4.52 15.81 -3.66
N ARG A 741 -5.56 16.64 -3.37
CA ARG A 741 -6.96 16.25 -3.43
C ARG A 741 -7.66 16.83 -4.63
N MET A 742 -8.56 16.06 -5.24
CA MET A 742 -9.46 16.51 -6.27
C MET A 742 -10.46 17.51 -5.69
N VAL A 743 -10.47 18.74 -6.24
CA VAL A 743 -11.39 19.82 -5.81
C VAL A 743 -12.45 20.11 -6.86
N LYS A 744 -12.21 19.75 -8.12
CA LYS A 744 -13.19 19.97 -9.17
C LYS A 744 -13.04 18.93 -10.28
N GLU A 745 -14.18 18.51 -10.79
CA GLU A 745 -14.31 17.68 -11.98
C GLU A 745 -15.25 18.38 -12.96
N THR A 746 -14.86 18.46 -14.23
CA THR A 746 -15.69 19.06 -15.29
C THR A 746 -15.84 18.05 -16.43
N GLU A 747 -17.07 17.74 -16.78
CA GLU A 747 -17.42 16.83 -17.87
C GLU A 747 -18.10 17.60 -19.00
N SER A 748 -17.63 17.41 -20.23
CA SER A 748 -18.17 17.99 -21.46
C SER A 748 -18.53 16.89 -22.45
N LEU A 749 -19.77 16.86 -22.90
CA LEU A 749 -20.31 15.92 -23.88
C LEU A 749 -20.46 16.61 -25.23
N TYR A 750 -19.94 16.01 -26.27
CA TYR A 750 -19.95 16.52 -27.66
C TYR A 750 -20.92 15.68 -28.52
N ASP A 751 -22.05 16.27 -28.88
CA ASP A 751 -23.01 15.63 -29.78
C ASP A 751 -22.97 16.32 -31.15
N ASN A 752 -21.98 15.92 -31.96
CA ASN A 752 -21.78 16.42 -33.34
C ASN A 752 -21.82 17.94 -33.54
N SER A 753 -21.98 18.70 -32.44
CA SER A 753 -22.00 20.16 -32.41
C SER A 753 -20.69 20.74 -31.88
N THR A 754 -20.35 21.95 -32.26
CA THR A 754 -19.17 22.67 -31.78
C THR A 754 -19.28 23.09 -30.31
N ASN A 755 -20.49 23.09 -29.74
CA ASN A 755 -20.78 23.51 -28.37
C ASN A 755 -21.09 22.29 -27.50
N PRO A 756 -20.19 21.88 -26.59
CA PRO A 756 -20.47 20.76 -25.71
C PRO A 756 -21.47 21.14 -24.59
N VAL A 757 -22.21 20.13 -24.13
CA VAL A 757 -22.94 20.25 -22.87
C VAL A 757 -21.95 19.99 -21.75
N THR A 758 -21.73 21.03 -20.91
CA THR A 758 -20.73 20.96 -19.84
C THR A 758 -21.40 21.01 -18.47
N ALA A 759 -20.94 20.16 -17.56
CA ALA A 759 -21.33 20.19 -16.16
C ALA A 759 -20.09 20.00 -15.27
N SER A 760 -20.05 20.70 -14.14
CA SER A 760 -18.97 20.53 -13.18
C SER A 760 -19.48 20.07 -11.81
N VAL A 761 -18.60 19.40 -11.08
CA VAL A 761 -18.76 19.05 -9.67
C VAL A 761 -17.58 19.61 -8.92
N GLN A 762 -17.84 20.34 -7.84
CA GLN A 762 -16.84 20.90 -6.94
C GLN A 762 -16.92 20.20 -5.59
N TYR A 763 -15.76 19.97 -4.98
CA TYR A 763 -15.60 19.29 -3.70
C TYR A 763 -14.88 20.19 -2.71
N VAL A 764 -15.40 20.30 -1.50
CA VAL A 764 -14.76 21.01 -0.38
C VAL A 764 -14.58 20.03 0.77
N TYR A 765 -13.40 20.02 1.36
CA TYR A 765 -13.07 19.14 2.48
C TYR A 765 -12.99 19.93 3.79
N ASP A 766 -13.25 19.26 4.91
CA ASP A 766 -13.05 19.81 6.25
C ASP A 766 -11.57 19.72 6.69
N ASN A 767 -11.28 20.16 7.90
CA ASN A 767 -9.92 20.16 8.46
C ASN A 767 -9.38 18.73 8.70
N ASN A 768 -10.25 17.75 8.86
CA ASN A 768 -9.88 16.34 8.98
C ASN A 768 -9.69 15.67 7.60
N GLY A 769 -10.03 16.39 6.53
CA GLY A 769 -9.92 15.88 5.16
C GLY A 769 -11.12 15.06 4.70
N LEU A 770 -12.20 15.07 5.45
CA LEU A 770 -13.47 14.48 5.05
C LEU A 770 -14.27 15.45 4.19
N LEU A 771 -15.08 14.90 3.30
CA LEU A 771 -15.89 15.68 2.36
C LEU A 771 -16.93 16.52 3.13
N LYS A 772 -16.84 17.86 3.01
CA LYS A 772 -17.71 18.83 3.66
C LYS A 772 -18.83 19.33 2.75
N GLU A 773 -18.53 19.58 1.47
CA GLU A 773 -19.49 20.11 0.52
C GLU A 773 -19.27 19.51 -0.87
N ILE A 774 -20.37 19.20 -1.55
CA ILE A 774 -20.40 18.90 -2.99
C ILE A 774 -21.31 19.92 -3.66
N THR A 775 -20.79 20.62 -4.67
CA THR A 775 -21.58 21.51 -5.52
C THR A 775 -21.56 21.00 -6.96
N LYS A 776 -22.74 20.72 -7.52
CA LYS A 776 -22.93 20.19 -8.88
C LYS A 776 -23.73 21.15 -9.74
N ASP A 777 -23.25 21.40 -10.96
CA ASP A 777 -24.03 22.12 -11.97
C ASP A 777 -25.27 21.31 -12.39
N VAL A 778 -26.43 21.98 -12.43
CA VAL A 778 -27.69 21.41 -12.88
C VAL A 778 -28.39 22.44 -13.75
N ASN A 779 -29.49 22.07 -14.43
CA ASN A 779 -30.24 23.03 -15.26
C ASN A 779 -30.62 24.29 -14.47
N ASN A 780 -30.20 25.46 -14.95
CA ASN A 780 -30.51 26.76 -14.41
C ASN A 780 -29.92 27.11 -13.03
N GLY A 781 -28.92 26.36 -12.55
CA GLY A 781 -28.29 26.67 -11.25
C GLY A 781 -27.32 25.57 -10.80
N LYS A 782 -27.14 25.53 -9.50
CA LYS A 782 -26.25 24.55 -8.84
C LYS A 782 -26.99 23.83 -7.72
N LYS A 783 -26.83 22.55 -7.64
CA LYS A 783 -27.22 21.75 -6.48
C LYS A 783 -26.04 21.62 -5.53
N ARG A 784 -26.25 21.99 -4.27
CA ARG A 784 -25.25 21.94 -3.21
C ARG A 784 -25.69 21.00 -2.12
N VAL A 785 -24.80 20.09 -1.71
CA VAL A 785 -24.97 19.20 -0.57
C VAL A 785 -23.88 19.51 0.45
N ASN A 786 -24.25 19.83 1.69
CA ASN A 786 -23.34 20.09 2.79
C ASN A 786 -23.48 19.01 3.85
N TYR A 787 -22.35 18.60 4.40
CA TYR A 787 -22.23 17.64 5.49
C TYR A 787 -21.61 18.33 6.71
N LYS A 788 -22.30 18.24 7.85
CA LYS A 788 -21.73 18.58 9.16
C LYS A 788 -21.57 17.30 9.95
N ARG A 789 -20.38 17.07 10.45
CA ARG A 789 -20.02 15.89 11.21
C ARG A 789 -19.92 16.18 12.70
N VAL A 790 -19.56 15.14 13.44
CA VAL A 790 -19.49 15.18 14.92
C VAL A 790 -18.60 16.30 15.45
N ASP A 791 -17.50 16.62 14.79
CA ASP A 791 -16.56 17.70 15.14
C ASP A 791 -17.12 19.11 15.01
N ASN A 792 -18.25 19.28 14.31
CA ASN A 792 -18.96 20.56 14.19
C ASN A 792 -19.94 20.81 15.35
N TYR A 793 -20.07 19.89 16.31
CA TYR A 793 -21.02 19.96 17.41
C TYR A 793 -20.34 19.76 18.76
N SER A 794 -20.83 20.47 19.78
CA SER A 794 -20.28 20.43 21.14
C SER A 794 -21.11 19.61 22.14
N THR A 795 -22.03 18.76 21.65
CA THR A 795 -22.76 17.83 22.53
C THR A 795 -21.80 16.79 23.13
N ASP A 796 -22.12 16.29 24.32
CA ASP A 796 -21.27 15.32 25.02
C ASP A 796 -21.05 14.05 24.17
N VAL A 797 -22.08 13.61 23.43
CA VAL A 797 -21.99 12.45 22.52
C VAL A 797 -21.01 12.73 21.39
N CYS A 798 -21.12 13.89 20.74
CA CYS A 798 -20.21 14.24 19.65
C CYS A 798 -18.76 14.41 20.11
N LYS A 799 -18.54 15.00 21.28
CA LYS A 799 -17.20 15.09 21.89
C LYS A 799 -16.63 13.72 22.19
N ASP A 800 -17.41 12.82 22.79
CA ASP A 800 -17.00 11.44 23.08
C ASP A 800 -16.62 10.67 21.77
N MET A 801 -17.38 10.88 20.70
CA MET A 801 -17.04 10.31 19.37
C MET A 801 -15.72 10.88 18.84
N VAL A 802 -15.50 12.19 18.90
CA VAL A 802 -14.25 12.82 18.45
C VAL A 802 -13.05 12.34 19.26
N ASP A 803 -13.17 12.25 20.59
CA ASP A 803 -12.10 11.76 21.46
C ASP A 803 -11.67 10.32 21.12
N LYS A 804 -12.63 9.51 20.66
CA LYS A 804 -12.42 8.14 20.19
C LYS A 804 -12.04 8.01 18.72
N HIS A 805 -11.82 9.15 18.05
CA HIS A 805 -11.51 9.24 16.62
C HIS A 805 -12.61 8.66 15.72
N ILE A 806 -13.88 8.80 16.12
CA ILE A 806 -15.05 8.47 15.31
C ILE A 806 -15.52 9.76 14.65
N LEU A 807 -14.93 10.09 13.50
CA LEU A 807 -15.06 11.40 12.84
C LEU A 807 -16.03 11.38 11.65
N SER A 808 -16.20 10.22 11.03
CA SER A 808 -16.98 10.06 9.80
C SER A 808 -18.50 10.25 9.93
N PRO A 809 -19.16 10.00 11.07
CA PRO A 809 -20.61 10.12 11.19
C PRO A 809 -21.12 11.53 10.89
N VAL A 810 -22.13 11.60 10.01
CA VAL A 810 -22.81 12.85 9.63
C VAL A 810 -23.90 13.16 10.65
N VAL A 811 -23.88 14.34 11.24
CA VAL A 811 -24.91 14.83 12.16
C VAL A 811 -25.97 15.62 11.41
N GLU A 812 -25.57 16.38 10.40
CA GLU A 812 -26.50 17.13 9.55
C GLU A 812 -26.08 17.06 8.07
N GLU A 813 -27.04 16.73 7.22
CA GLU A 813 -26.94 16.83 5.77
C GLU A 813 -27.95 17.85 5.27
N SER A 814 -27.53 18.80 4.44
CA SER A 814 -28.42 19.76 3.82
C SER A 814 -28.19 19.86 2.33
N GLU A 815 -29.29 19.83 1.59
CA GLU A 815 -29.35 19.94 0.14
C GLU A 815 -30.01 21.26 -0.25
N SER A 816 -29.33 22.04 -1.09
CA SER A 816 -29.78 23.36 -1.51
C SER A 816 -29.66 23.55 -3.01
N PHE A 817 -30.52 24.40 -3.57
CA PHE A 817 -30.40 24.88 -4.93
C PHE A 817 -29.91 26.34 -4.91
N VAL A 818 -28.90 26.62 -5.71
CA VAL A 818 -28.26 27.93 -5.79
C VAL A 818 -28.44 28.46 -7.21
N ALA A 819 -29.16 29.60 -7.36
CA ALA A 819 -29.35 30.24 -8.64
C ALA A 819 -29.42 31.77 -8.43
N ASN A 820 -28.83 32.52 -9.33
CA ASN A 820 -28.86 34.03 -9.33
C ASN A 820 -28.48 34.64 -7.97
N GLY A 821 -27.48 34.07 -7.29
CA GLY A 821 -27.01 34.56 -5.98
C GLY A 821 -27.92 34.21 -4.79
N THR A 822 -29.04 33.53 -5.03
CA THR A 822 -29.95 33.06 -3.98
C THR A 822 -29.74 31.56 -3.70
N THR A 823 -29.84 31.23 -2.42
CA THR A 823 -29.74 29.80 -1.98
C THR A 823 -31.09 29.37 -1.42
N GLN A 824 -31.70 28.39 -2.00
CA GLN A 824 -32.94 27.77 -1.54
C GLN A 824 -32.65 26.40 -0.94
N LEU A 825 -33.00 26.22 0.32
CA LEU A 825 -32.89 24.92 0.97
C LEU A 825 -33.93 23.97 0.35
N LEU A 826 -33.51 22.80 -0.13
CA LEU A 826 -34.36 21.75 -0.68
C LEU A 826 -34.73 20.70 0.35
N LYS A 827 -33.71 20.24 1.10
CA LYS A 827 -33.86 19.16 2.09
C LYS A 827 -32.85 19.34 3.21
N ARG A 828 -33.24 18.99 4.43
CA ARG A 828 -32.34 18.90 5.57
C ARG A 828 -32.63 17.62 6.34
N SER A 829 -31.57 16.86 6.65
CA SER A 829 -31.62 15.64 7.47
C SER A 829 -30.72 15.84 8.69
N CYS A 830 -31.21 15.52 9.87
CA CYS A 830 -30.44 15.57 11.11
C CYS A 830 -30.44 14.16 11.72
N TYR A 831 -29.27 13.70 12.11
CA TYR A 831 -29.02 12.39 12.70
C TYR A 831 -28.65 12.57 14.17
N ASN A 832 -29.38 11.91 15.05
CA ASN A 832 -29.10 11.91 16.46
C ASN A 832 -28.48 10.56 16.85
N TYR A 833 -27.34 10.62 17.57
CA TYR A 833 -26.57 9.44 17.97
C TYR A 833 -26.66 9.24 19.48
N ILE A 834 -26.65 7.97 19.89
CA ILE A 834 -26.55 7.57 21.31
C ILE A 834 -25.40 6.58 21.49
N PRO A 835 -24.68 6.65 22.63
CA PRO A 835 -23.67 5.66 22.97
C PRO A 835 -24.32 4.38 23.49
N LEU A 836 -23.96 3.23 22.97
CA LEU A 836 -24.38 1.91 23.41
C LEU A 836 -23.37 1.30 24.40
N LYS A 837 -23.14 1.99 25.53
CA LYS A 837 -22.11 1.63 26.53
C LYS A 837 -22.27 0.23 27.15
N LYS A 838 -23.47 -0.36 27.05
CA LYS A 838 -23.71 -1.76 27.50
C LYS A 838 -23.04 -2.77 26.56
N VAL A 839 -22.77 -2.41 25.30
CA VAL A 839 -22.09 -3.25 24.32
C VAL A 839 -20.59 -2.96 24.38
N THR A 840 -20.20 -1.75 24.02
CA THR A 840 -18.85 -1.23 24.18
C THR A 840 -18.89 0.29 24.43
N ASP A 841 -17.80 0.85 24.92
CA ASP A 841 -17.65 2.30 25.07
C ASP A 841 -17.41 3.02 23.73
N ARG A 842 -17.19 2.28 22.65
CA ARG A 842 -16.89 2.81 21.29
C ARG A 842 -18.07 2.67 20.33
N LEU A 843 -19.17 2.02 20.73
CA LEU A 843 -20.32 1.84 19.85
C LEU A 843 -21.30 3.00 19.99
N PHE A 844 -21.59 3.64 18.87
CA PHE A 844 -22.61 4.68 18.76
C PHE A 844 -23.60 4.28 17.67
N ALA A 845 -24.88 4.44 17.97
CA ALA A 845 -25.96 4.10 17.05
C ALA A 845 -26.85 5.31 16.76
N ILE A 846 -27.53 5.30 15.61
CA ILE A 846 -28.54 6.30 15.27
C ILE A 846 -29.81 6.02 16.10
N GLU A 847 -30.13 6.96 16.99
CA GLU A 847 -31.37 6.95 17.74
C GLU A 847 -32.54 7.48 16.91
N SER A 848 -32.33 8.60 16.21
CA SER A 848 -33.37 9.19 15.39
C SER A 848 -32.84 9.96 14.17
N ILE A 849 -33.66 10.02 13.14
CA ILE A 849 -33.43 10.83 11.94
C ILE A 849 -34.63 11.77 11.74
N LYS A 850 -34.36 13.05 11.68
CA LYS A 850 -35.35 14.10 11.39
C LYS A 850 -35.08 14.68 10.02
N GLN A 851 -36.12 14.85 9.25
CA GLN A 851 -36.03 15.43 7.89
C GLN A 851 -37.06 16.56 7.70
N GLY A 852 -36.63 17.60 7.00
CA GLY A 852 -37.47 18.69 6.51
C GLY A 852 -37.27 18.94 5.04
N ILE A 853 -38.32 19.30 4.31
CA ILE A 853 -38.26 19.70 2.90
C ILE A 853 -38.42 21.21 2.86
N ALA A 854 -37.54 21.91 2.13
CA ALA A 854 -37.47 23.36 2.08
C ALA A 854 -37.40 23.96 3.51
N SER A 855 -38.19 24.97 3.81
CA SER A 855 -38.28 25.61 5.14
C SER A 855 -39.24 24.94 6.11
N SER A 856 -39.79 23.75 5.75
CA SER A 856 -40.68 23.01 6.65
C SER A 856 -39.96 22.53 7.92
N PRO A 857 -40.69 22.47 9.04
CA PRO A 857 -40.14 21.93 10.29
C PRO A 857 -39.61 20.50 10.10
N LEU A 858 -38.55 20.20 10.82
CA LEU A 858 -37.99 18.83 10.85
C LEU A 858 -39.01 17.87 11.46
N LYS A 859 -39.36 16.81 10.73
CA LYS A 859 -40.23 15.72 11.20
C LYS A 859 -39.42 14.46 11.38
N GLU A 860 -39.73 13.67 12.38
CA GLU A 860 -39.11 12.36 12.61
C GLU A 860 -39.48 11.42 11.47
N LYS A 861 -38.47 10.82 10.87
CA LYS A 861 -38.58 9.83 9.78
C LYS A 861 -38.13 8.44 10.21
N TYR A 862 -37.31 8.39 11.23
CA TYR A 862 -36.80 7.16 11.82
C TYR A 862 -36.59 7.39 13.32
N ILE A 863 -37.00 6.45 14.14
CA ILE A 863 -36.70 6.38 15.57
C ILE A 863 -36.37 4.93 15.90
N CYS A 864 -35.25 4.70 16.56
CA CYS A 864 -34.95 3.40 17.15
C CYS A 864 -35.31 3.45 18.65
N HIS A 865 -36.26 2.65 19.05
CA HIS A 865 -36.78 2.59 20.43
C HIS A 865 -35.98 1.63 21.30
N SER A 866 -35.40 0.58 20.70
CA SER A 866 -34.63 -0.41 21.44
C SER A 866 -33.57 -1.10 20.59
N PHE A 867 -32.48 -1.45 21.27
CA PHE A 867 -31.36 -2.22 20.75
C PHE A 867 -31.20 -3.50 21.58
N ASP A 868 -30.71 -4.57 20.94
CA ASP A 868 -30.34 -5.79 21.64
C ASP A 868 -28.99 -5.66 22.40
N THR A 869 -28.55 -6.75 23.04
CA THR A 869 -27.29 -6.80 23.79
C THR A 869 -26.03 -6.75 22.91
N LYS A 870 -26.18 -6.81 21.58
CA LYS A 870 -25.09 -6.67 20.59
C LYS A 870 -25.11 -5.31 19.86
N GLY A 871 -26.13 -4.48 20.13
CA GLY A 871 -26.29 -3.17 19.52
C GLY A 871 -27.08 -3.17 18.22
N ASN A 872 -27.70 -4.29 17.87
CA ASN A 872 -28.63 -4.36 16.75
C ASN A 872 -29.94 -3.67 17.07
N ALA A 873 -30.49 -2.89 16.15
CA ALA A 873 -31.80 -2.30 16.31
C ALA A 873 -32.88 -3.39 16.29
N VAL A 874 -33.76 -3.38 17.25
CA VAL A 874 -34.81 -4.37 17.46
C VAL A 874 -36.19 -3.79 17.17
N TYR A 875 -36.49 -2.61 17.71
CA TYR A 875 -37.78 -1.96 17.52
C TYR A 875 -37.57 -0.54 16.99
N ILE A 876 -38.10 -0.28 15.81
CA ILE A 876 -38.00 1.01 15.14
C ILE A 876 -39.38 1.52 14.70
N THR A 877 -39.48 2.83 14.54
CA THR A 877 -40.55 3.49 13.78
C THR A 877 -39.95 4.13 12.54
N ARG A 878 -40.52 3.87 11.36
CA ARG A 878 -40.11 4.47 10.10
C ARG A 878 -41.32 5.18 9.46
N GLY A 879 -41.30 6.51 9.54
CA GLY A 879 -42.49 7.31 9.27
C GLY A 879 -43.58 7.06 10.33
N GLU A 880 -44.70 6.46 9.95
CA GLU A 880 -45.78 6.09 10.84
C GLU A 880 -45.82 4.56 11.11
N MET A 881 -44.87 3.80 10.51
CA MET A 881 -44.87 2.34 10.56
C MET A 881 -43.94 1.85 11.64
N ASN A 882 -44.48 1.06 12.56
CA ASN A 882 -43.67 0.31 13.52
C ASN A 882 -43.08 -0.94 12.88
N ILE A 883 -41.85 -1.25 13.14
CA ILE A 883 -41.14 -2.42 12.61
C ILE A 883 -40.37 -3.08 13.77
N VAL A 884 -40.56 -4.38 13.94
CA VAL A 884 -39.77 -5.20 14.84
C VAL A 884 -38.88 -6.11 14.01
N TYR A 885 -37.57 -6.08 14.29
CA TYR A 885 -36.61 -7.02 13.72
C TYR A 885 -36.29 -8.11 14.73
N LEU A 886 -36.42 -9.35 14.29
CA LEU A 886 -35.95 -10.49 15.06
C LEU A 886 -34.61 -10.92 14.51
N TRP A 887 -33.64 -10.89 15.36
CA TRP A 887 -32.30 -11.41 15.07
C TRP A 887 -32.21 -12.86 15.54
N GLY A 888 -31.41 -13.68 14.87
CA GLY A 888 -31.21 -15.07 15.21
C GLY A 888 -29.76 -15.49 14.98
N TYR A 889 -29.50 -16.79 15.15
CA TYR A 889 -28.16 -17.35 15.03
C TYR A 889 -27.14 -16.60 15.91
N ASN A 890 -27.46 -16.47 17.20
CA ASN A 890 -26.68 -15.69 18.16
C ASN A 890 -26.52 -14.22 17.76
N TYR A 891 -27.65 -13.53 17.48
CA TYR A 891 -27.77 -12.10 17.09
C TYR A 891 -27.17 -11.73 15.73
N ARG A 892 -26.87 -12.69 14.85
CA ARG A 892 -26.09 -12.44 13.64
C ARG A 892 -26.91 -12.05 12.43
N TYR A 893 -28.07 -12.67 12.24
CA TYR A 893 -28.90 -12.48 11.04
C TYR A 893 -30.30 -12.04 11.39
N ILE A 894 -30.85 -11.12 10.58
CA ILE A 894 -32.28 -10.78 10.67
C ILE A 894 -33.08 -11.99 10.17
N VAL A 895 -33.79 -12.67 11.04
CA VAL A 895 -34.60 -13.84 10.71
C VAL A 895 -36.06 -13.49 10.48
N ALA A 896 -36.51 -12.30 10.97
CA ALA A 896 -37.82 -11.78 10.58
C ALA A 896 -37.83 -10.24 10.62
N GLU A 897 -38.61 -9.67 9.69
CA GLU A 897 -39.08 -8.28 9.69
C GLU A 897 -40.59 -8.29 9.90
N ILE A 898 -41.06 -7.63 10.95
CA ILE A 898 -42.46 -7.59 11.35
C ILE A 898 -42.93 -6.13 11.30
N LYS A 899 -43.71 -5.78 10.29
CA LYS A 899 -44.26 -4.43 10.11
C LYS A 899 -45.66 -4.33 10.74
N ASN A 900 -46.02 -3.15 11.24
CA ASN A 900 -47.27 -2.84 11.90
C ASN A 900 -47.53 -3.66 13.19
N ALA A 901 -46.47 -3.92 13.96
CA ALA A 901 -46.55 -4.52 15.28
C ALA A 901 -45.61 -3.75 16.25
N THR A 902 -45.93 -3.75 17.53
CA THR A 902 -45.08 -3.25 18.61
C THR A 902 -44.20 -4.38 19.16
N LEU A 903 -43.16 -3.98 19.87
CA LEU A 903 -42.29 -4.93 20.55
C LEU A 903 -43.07 -5.85 21.52
N ALA A 904 -44.02 -5.27 22.29
CA ALA A 904 -44.85 -6.01 23.23
C ALA A 904 -45.77 -7.05 22.55
N ASP A 905 -46.34 -6.73 21.39
CA ASP A 905 -47.14 -7.67 20.60
C ASP A 905 -46.34 -8.90 20.19
N VAL A 906 -45.10 -8.68 19.79
CA VAL A 906 -44.19 -9.75 19.36
C VAL A 906 -43.71 -10.57 20.52
N GLU A 907 -43.28 -9.95 21.63
CA GLU A 907 -42.79 -10.65 22.82
C GLU A 907 -43.91 -11.42 23.54
N GLY A 908 -45.11 -10.93 23.45
CA GLY A 908 -46.30 -11.67 23.97
C GLY A 908 -46.52 -13.05 23.33
N ILE A 909 -45.96 -13.26 22.11
CA ILE A 909 -46.09 -14.53 21.37
C ILE A 909 -44.83 -15.38 21.44
N ILE A 910 -43.65 -14.78 21.30
CA ILE A 910 -42.39 -15.54 21.18
C ILE A 910 -41.60 -15.62 22.50
N GLY A 911 -41.98 -14.86 23.53
CA GLY A 911 -41.13 -14.59 24.70
C GLY A 911 -40.15 -13.45 24.43
N THR A 912 -39.17 -13.29 25.28
CA THR A 912 -38.22 -12.17 25.12
C THR A 912 -37.41 -12.29 23.85
N ILE A 913 -37.21 -11.16 23.17
CA ILE A 913 -36.38 -11.13 21.93
C ILE A 913 -34.93 -11.56 22.24
N ASP A 914 -34.42 -11.26 23.42
CA ASP A 914 -33.05 -11.65 23.80
C ASP A 914 -32.86 -13.17 23.83
N GLU A 915 -33.84 -13.91 24.40
CA GLU A 915 -33.82 -15.39 24.41
C GLU A 915 -33.93 -15.97 22.99
N PHE A 916 -34.79 -15.38 22.17
CA PHE A 916 -34.96 -15.80 20.81
C PHE A 916 -33.66 -15.57 20.00
N SER A 917 -33.03 -14.41 20.14
CA SER A 917 -31.85 -14.00 19.36
C SER A 917 -30.60 -14.78 19.77
N ARG A 918 -30.47 -15.18 21.05
CA ARG A 918 -29.34 -15.93 21.59
C ARG A 918 -29.28 -17.38 21.08
N ALA A 919 -30.38 -17.93 20.62
CA ALA A 919 -30.45 -19.31 20.14
C ALA A 919 -29.50 -19.52 18.93
N LYS A 920 -28.75 -20.64 18.93
CA LYS A 920 -27.90 -21.02 17.79
C LYS A 920 -28.70 -21.23 16.51
N GLU A 921 -29.89 -21.76 16.62
CA GLU A 921 -30.88 -21.90 15.56
C GLU A 921 -32.19 -21.25 15.99
N PRO A 922 -32.76 -20.36 15.15
CA PRO A 922 -34.01 -19.69 15.45
C PRO A 922 -35.21 -20.67 15.47
N ASP A 923 -36.14 -20.42 16.37
CA ASP A 923 -37.40 -21.19 16.41
C ASP A 923 -38.36 -20.67 15.34
N TYR A 924 -38.35 -21.32 14.17
CA TYR A 924 -39.21 -20.99 13.03
C TYR A 924 -40.68 -21.30 13.29
N GLY A 925 -40.98 -22.15 14.26
CA GLY A 925 -42.34 -22.38 14.73
C GLY A 925 -42.96 -21.12 15.33
N LYS A 926 -42.22 -20.40 16.13
CA LYS A 926 -42.60 -19.09 16.67
C LYS A 926 -42.87 -18.05 15.59
N LEU A 927 -42.08 -18.03 14.51
CA LEU A 927 -42.31 -17.12 13.37
C LEU A 927 -43.61 -17.45 12.63
N SER A 928 -43.96 -18.73 12.52
CA SER A 928 -45.22 -19.16 11.96
C SER A 928 -46.42 -18.77 12.83
N LEU A 929 -46.23 -18.78 14.17
CA LEU A 929 -47.25 -18.31 15.10
C LEU A 929 -47.46 -16.80 15.00
N LEU A 930 -46.39 -16.00 14.93
CA LEU A 930 -46.49 -14.54 14.69
C LEU A 930 -47.37 -14.23 13.46
N ARG A 931 -47.15 -14.93 12.35
CA ARG A 931 -47.90 -14.75 11.11
C ARG A 931 -49.39 -15.10 11.24
N LYS A 932 -49.73 -16.01 12.15
CA LYS A 932 -51.09 -16.42 12.41
C LYS A 932 -51.80 -15.57 13.45
N MET A 933 -51.10 -15.04 14.44
CA MET A 933 -51.68 -14.37 15.59
C MET A 933 -51.72 -12.85 15.44
N LEU A 934 -50.89 -12.26 14.57
CA LEU A 934 -50.88 -10.81 14.33
C LEU A 934 -51.54 -10.48 12.99
N ASP A 935 -52.88 -10.44 12.96
CA ASP A 935 -53.68 -10.24 11.74
C ASP A 935 -53.39 -8.94 11.00
N SER A 936 -52.96 -7.88 11.71
CA SER A 936 -52.61 -6.57 11.14
C SER A 936 -51.14 -6.43 10.74
N ALA A 937 -50.31 -7.37 11.13
CA ALA A 937 -48.86 -7.30 10.89
C ALA A 937 -48.45 -8.02 9.59
N GLN A 938 -47.40 -7.49 8.97
CA GLN A 938 -46.76 -8.14 7.83
C GLN A 938 -45.46 -8.79 8.31
N VAL A 939 -45.46 -10.13 8.35
CA VAL A 939 -44.31 -10.91 8.82
C VAL A 939 -43.54 -11.48 7.62
N THR A 940 -42.37 -10.96 7.32
CA THR A 940 -41.41 -11.55 6.37
C THR A 940 -40.35 -12.28 7.14
N SER A 941 -40.07 -13.55 6.83
CA SER A 941 -39.06 -14.34 7.55
C SER A 941 -38.01 -14.91 6.60
N PHE A 942 -36.81 -15.12 7.17
CA PHE A 942 -35.60 -15.52 6.44
C PHE A 942 -34.98 -16.73 7.14
N THR A 943 -34.54 -17.72 6.35
CA THR A 943 -33.71 -18.81 6.86
C THR A 943 -32.32 -18.72 6.26
N TYR A 944 -31.34 -19.18 7.00
CA TYR A 944 -29.94 -19.08 6.58
C TYR A 944 -29.22 -20.42 6.73
N GLN A 945 -28.29 -20.63 5.85
CA GLN A 945 -27.13 -21.48 6.14
C GLN A 945 -26.02 -20.56 6.62
N PRO A 946 -25.66 -20.60 7.92
CA PRO A 946 -24.67 -19.68 8.48
C PRO A 946 -23.37 -19.64 7.65
N PHE A 947 -22.83 -18.43 7.42
CA PHE A 947 -21.64 -18.14 6.60
C PHE A 947 -21.74 -18.42 5.10
N ILE A 948 -22.87 -18.93 4.63
CA ILE A 948 -23.10 -19.23 3.22
C ILE A 948 -24.11 -18.25 2.62
N GLY A 949 -25.30 -18.14 3.22
CA GLY A 949 -26.31 -17.21 2.74
C GLY A 949 -27.74 -17.61 3.12
N ILE A 950 -28.68 -16.88 2.56
CA ILE A 950 -30.13 -17.09 2.75
C ILE A 950 -30.52 -18.38 2.04
N THR A 951 -31.24 -19.28 2.75
CA THR A 951 -31.79 -20.51 2.20
C THR A 951 -33.27 -20.40 1.88
N SER A 952 -34.02 -19.49 2.51
CA SER A 952 -35.36 -19.16 2.08
C SER A 952 -35.79 -17.75 2.51
N ILE A 953 -36.74 -17.20 1.74
CA ILE A 953 -37.47 -15.98 2.09
C ILE A 953 -38.96 -16.34 2.04
N THR A 954 -39.65 -16.13 3.17
CA THR A 954 -41.10 -16.33 3.27
C THR A 954 -41.79 -14.98 3.45
N ASN A 955 -42.63 -14.60 2.52
CA ASN A 955 -43.36 -13.32 2.54
C ASN A 955 -44.50 -13.31 3.59
N SER A 956 -45.18 -12.18 3.74
CA SER A 956 -46.30 -12.02 4.66
C SER A 956 -47.49 -12.93 4.37
N GLN A 957 -47.64 -13.39 3.14
CA GLN A 957 -48.68 -14.32 2.71
C GLN A 957 -48.31 -15.80 2.95
N GLY A 958 -47.09 -16.07 3.46
CA GLY A 958 -46.64 -17.44 3.71
C GLY A 958 -46.02 -18.13 2.49
N GLN A 959 -45.85 -17.42 1.36
CA GLN A 959 -45.19 -17.97 0.19
C GLN A 959 -43.68 -17.91 0.35
N SER A 960 -43.00 -19.02 0.06
CA SER A 960 -41.56 -19.14 0.23
C SER A 960 -40.83 -19.26 -1.11
N VAL A 961 -39.69 -18.55 -1.20
CA VAL A 961 -38.69 -18.73 -2.23
C VAL A 961 -37.48 -19.39 -1.59
N TYR A 962 -36.97 -20.46 -2.20
CA TYR A 962 -35.85 -21.22 -1.68
C TYR A 962 -34.61 -20.94 -2.51
N TYR A 963 -33.44 -21.02 -1.84
CA TYR A 963 -32.12 -20.80 -2.42
C TYR A 963 -31.22 -21.99 -2.10
N GLN A 964 -30.52 -22.48 -3.10
CA GLN A 964 -29.51 -23.52 -2.92
C GLN A 964 -28.14 -23.00 -3.37
N TYR A 965 -27.12 -23.53 -2.73
CA TYR A 965 -25.73 -23.19 -3.01
C TYR A 965 -25.00 -24.42 -3.51
N ASP A 966 -24.08 -24.20 -4.47
CA ASP A 966 -23.16 -25.26 -4.89
C ASP A 966 -22.09 -25.49 -3.79
N PRO A 967 -21.35 -26.60 -3.85
CA PRO A 967 -20.30 -26.86 -2.85
C PRO A 967 -19.17 -25.83 -2.82
N LEU A 968 -19.09 -24.91 -3.77
CA LEU A 968 -18.19 -23.76 -3.80
C LEU A 968 -18.87 -22.49 -3.30
N LEU A 969 -20.06 -22.64 -2.69
CA LEU A 969 -20.88 -21.58 -2.10
C LEU A 969 -21.41 -20.56 -3.12
N SER A 970 -21.48 -20.94 -4.40
CA SER A 970 -22.16 -20.15 -5.41
C SER A 970 -23.66 -20.46 -5.40
N LEU A 971 -24.50 -19.41 -5.50
CA LEU A 971 -25.94 -19.57 -5.55
C LEU A 971 -26.35 -20.32 -6.82
N ILE A 972 -27.03 -21.45 -6.66
CA ILE A 972 -27.70 -22.15 -7.73
C ILE A 972 -29.14 -21.62 -7.75
N HIS A 973 -29.54 -20.97 -8.84
CA HIS A 973 -30.89 -20.54 -9.01
C HIS A 973 -31.75 -21.78 -9.37
N ILE A 974 -32.73 -22.09 -8.54
CA ILE A 974 -33.74 -23.13 -8.82
C ILE A 974 -35.06 -22.43 -9.14
#